data_42516e62968ce6ed1c722d51ea7d3fb1
#
_entry.id   42516e62968ce6ed1c722d51ea7d3fb1
#
_cell.length_a   1.000
_cell.length_b   1.000
_cell.length_c   1.000
_cell.angle_alpha   90.00
_cell.angle_beta   90.00
_cell.angle_gamma   90.00
#
_symmetry.space_group_name_H-M   'P 1'
#
loop_
_entity.id
_entity.type
_entity.pdbx_description
1 polymer ?
#
loop_
_entity_poly.entity_id
_entity_poly.type
_entity_poly.pdbx_seq_one_letter_code
_entity_poly.pdbx_strand_id
1 'polypeptide(L)'
;MTATTPVAEPAWPALRPHLSSFDPEAFVRPVDRFVWEPVPVPHPTPAVARPLAGRRLLLVGESAALVAAVAGELRARGARVMRCDPETPLDAEGWDGVVDLNVTGLAYELGDTTWQSALTRTTGVIHAAYGRWSTEARFGRHVYLAVTHLGGLAGHGAGPVPQPLGGIWAGLAKCLPRELPAAGVVVVDLDRADAAAVADAVEREYVRPAHFEVGYRDGVRHVLAGRPAPAVPPGPRPPGPGDTVLITGGARGVGFAAARSFAERFGCRVVVTGRGERPEPGEATGLDDEAFAAWRRGRLARARTPAELTALRREIRRADEARTVLGNLERAAADGLRIEYLRCDCTDAEQVESVFAALGDGPQYVVHNAGIDEPARFDRKSPESVVGTVDVKVTGFAQLVRAVLARPERRAALRLLSNVGSLAGRMGGMVGQIDYAAGNEALARLGFWARDNLGLPVQTLCWPTWERLGVIANYAAAVRYVSTLDPAEGARRWAEELASGHTGEAVFLGRIGAVLAPGQLRGFGMLTGHPDLPRLHALDHHLGEVEEYALFRSLRTRWTLEAGRHPCLAELRVEGAEAVPVGVVLEHLVAAGDWVVPEGWPLLHLREVRGFTVHLAGLRLTGGRLELHRWAEGVRRDGEWQVDVSVDDPSGARVAGATLVYGPEPAVLPAPGPTTDRVPAAEEAPSDAGRLEWAGVVFPAERPEPGAPGEYALRPVTPADLWTTPFPPGHTVSPAAVETMVRETDRRSPRPAAGTLTVGRLVLSPGAQRVDRLRAGAAPGEWWGVRAGREVLCAEGVTLTD
;
A
#
# COMPACT_ATOMS: atom_id res chain seq x y z
N MET A 1 24.01 1.83 34.05
CA MET A 1 24.17 2.47 32.73
C MET A 1 24.59 1.37 31.78
N THR A 2 23.63 0.60 31.28
CA THR A 2 23.83 -0.40 30.24
C THR A 2 23.72 0.32 28.90
N ALA A 3 24.84 0.36 28.19
CA ALA A 3 24.87 0.87 26.83
C ALA A 3 23.85 0.08 26.01
N THR A 4 22.73 0.70 25.67
CA THR A 4 21.85 0.23 24.64
C THR A 4 22.67 0.24 23.35
N THR A 5 23.00 -0.94 22.85
CA THR A 5 23.50 -1.11 21.48
C THR A 5 22.54 -0.33 20.59
N PRO A 6 23.01 0.62 19.79
CA PRO A 6 22.13 1.31 18.85
C PRO A 6 21.52 0.21 17.97
N VAL A 7 20.21 0.09 18.04
CA VAL A 7 19.46 -0.73 17.11
C VAL A 7 19.83 -0.16 15.77
N ALA A 8 20.46 -0.97 14.92
CA ALA A 8 20.71 -0.60 13.54
C ALA A 8 19.38 -0.09 13.01
N GLU A 9 19.31 1.17 12.62
CA GLU A 9 18.16 1.73 11.97
C GLU A 9 17.73 0.73 10.91
N PRO A 10 16.44 0.37 10.86
CA PRO A 10 16.00 -0.51 9.81
C PRO A 10 16.46 0.13 8.52
N ALA A 11 17.36 -0.55 7.80
CA ALA A 11 17.79 -0.13 6.48
C ALA A 11 16.50 -0.06 5.67
N TRP A 12 15.90 1.12 5.60
CA TRP A 12 14.72 1.38 4.80
C TRP A 12 15.06 0.86 3.42
N PRO A 13 14.32 -0.11 2.89
CA PRO A 13 14.57 -0.58 1.55
C PRO A 13 14.67 0.68 0.72
N ALA A 14 15.75 0.82 -0.01
CA ALA A 14 15.98 1.97 -0.82
C ALA A 14 14.68 2.26 -1.51
N LEU A 15 14.13 3.35 -1.13
CA LEU A 15 13.12 3.93 -1.93
C LEU A 15 13.83 4.11 -3.24
N ARG A 16 13.28 3.48 -4.17
CA ARG A 16 13.83 3.20 -5.48
C ARG A 16 14.55 4.41 -6.01
N PRO A 17 15.69 4.31 -6.69
CA PRO A 17 16.60 5.42 -6.99
C PRO A 17 15.96 6.64 -7.64
N HIS A 18 14.87 6.46 -8.39
CA HIS A 18 14.14 7.59 -8.97
C HIS A 18 13.39 8.45 -7.93
N LEU A 19 13.34 8.01 -6.67
CA LEU A 19 12.84 8.79 -5.55
C LEU A 19 13.98 9.61 -4.91
N SER A 20 14.84 10.16 -5.71
CA SER A 20 16.04 10.90 -5.33
C SER A 20 15.80 12.14 -4.47
N SER A 21 14.55 12.57 -4.34
CA SER A 21 14.14 13.58 -3.36
C SER A 21 13.75 12.98 -2.01
N PHE A 22 13.92 11.66 -1.84
CA PHE A 22 13.56 10.97 -0.62
C PHE A 22 14.67 11.18 0.43
N ASP A 23 14.25 11.74 1.55
CA ASP A 23 15.06 11.85 2.76
C ASP A 23 14.75 10.65 3.67
N PRO A 24 15.69 9.71 3.86
CA PRO A 24 15.48 8.59 4.75
C PRO A 24 15.14 9.01 6.19
N GLU A 25 15.69 10.11 6.68
CA GLU A 25 15.39 10.62 8.01
C GLU A 25 13.98 11.20 8.10
N ALA A 26 13.48 11.84 7.05
CA ALA A 26 12.10 12.29 6.95
C ALA A 26 11.10 11.11 6.90
N PHE A 27 11.54 9.90 6.51
CA PHE A 27 10.71 8.70 6.48
C PHE A 27 10.42 8.13 7.86
N VAL A 28 11.27 8.37 8.83
CA VAL A 28 11.15 7.79 10.17
C VAL A 28 10.06 8.47 11.02
N ARG A 29 9.46 9.60 10.58
CA ARG A 29 8.45 10.35 11.37
C ARG A 29 7.58 11.27 10.52
N PRO A 30 6.46 11.71 11.06
CA PRO A 30 5.59 11.22 12.12
C PRO A 30 4.44 10.37 11.60
N VAL A 31 3.76 9.67 12.49
CA VAL A 31 2.44 9.10 12.18
C VAL A 31 1.42 10.22 12.37
N ASP A 32 0.68 10.55 11.32
CA ASP A 32 -0.34 11.59 11.35
C ASP A 32 -1.73 10.98 11.57
N ARG A 33 -2.61 11.79 12.16
CA ARG A 33 -4.03 11.46 12.32
C ARG A 33 -4.78 11.88 11.07
N PHE A 34 -5.55 10.96 10.50
CA PHE A 34 -6.40 11.18 9.33
C PHE A 34 -7.87 10.90 9.67
N VAL A 35 -8.75 11.60 9.01
CA VAL A 35 -10.17 11.28 8.90
C VAL A 35 -10.52 11.04 7.44
N TRP A 36 -11.47 10.13 7.20
CA TRP A 36 -11.92 9.78 5.86
C TRP A 36 -13.25 10.46 5.57
N GLU A 37 -13.36 11.02 4.37
CA GLU A 37 -14.55 11.70 3.90
C GLU A 37 -14.93 11.20 2.52
N PRO A 38 -16.24 10.99 2.26
CA PRO A 38 -16.72 10.69 0.93
C PRO A 38 -16.58 11.91 0.01
N VAL A 39 -15.98 11.73 -1.15
CA VAL A 39 -15.80 12.77 -2.17
C VAL A 39 -16.45 12.31 -3.47
N PRO A 40 -17.33 13.12 -4.08
CA PRO A 40 -17.90 12.78 -5.37
C PRO A 40 -16.84 12.78 -6.47
N VAL A 41 -16.89 11.76 -7.32
CA VAL A 41 -15.98 11.59 -8.44
C VAL A 41 -16.74 11.18 -9.71
N PRO A 42 -16.22 11.48 -10.90
CA PRO A 42 -16.85 11.09 -12.14
C PRO A 42 -17.04 9.57 -12.23
N HIS A 43 -18.08 9.16 -12.96
CA HIS A 43 -18.22 7.75 -13.35
C HIS A 43 -17.07 7.34 -14.26
N PRO A 44 -16.57 6.10 -14.16
CA PRO A 44 -15.58 5.61 -15.11
C PRO A 44 -16.18 5.57 -16.51
N THR A 45 -15.41 5.99 -17.50
CA THR A 45 -15.81 5.88 -18.91
C THR A 45 -15.46 4.48 -19.42
N PRO A 46 -16.43 3.65 -19.81
CA PRO A 46 -16.14 2.34 -20.35
C PRO A 46 -15.30 2.45 -21.63
N ALA A 47 -14.25 1.66 -21.73
CA ALA A 47 -13.44 1.58 -22.96
C ALA A 47 -14.18 0.88 -24.12
N VAL A 48 -15.23 0.12 -23.78
CA VAL A 48 -16.08 -0.62 -24.74
C VAL A 48 -17.55 -0.44 -24.38
N ALA A 49 -18.41 -0.44 -25.35
CA ALA A 49 -19.84 -0.19 -25.18
C ALA A 49 -20.58 -1.24 -24.33
N ARG A 50 -20.08 -2.47 -24.26
CA ARG A 50 -20.66 -3.59 -23.48
C ARG A 50 -19.56 -4.31 -22.70
N PRO A 51 -19.14 -3.76 -21.57
CA PRO A 51 -17.99 -4.25 -20.85
C PRO A 51 -18.14 -5.66 -20.27
N LEU A 52 -19.36 -6.10 -19.99
CA LEU A 52 -19.64 -7.44 -19.46
C LEU A 52 -19.89 -8.50 -20.55
N ALA A 53 -19.95 -8.11 -21.83
CA ALA A 53 -20.27 -9.05 -22.91
C ALA A 53 -19.25 -10.21 -22.96
N GLY A 54 -19.75 -11.44 -22.84
CA GLY A 54 -18.97 -12.67 -22.87
C GLY A 54 -18.16 -12.95 -21.59
N ARG A 55 -18.15 -12.05 -20.58
CA ARG A 55 -17.49 -12.30 -19.30
C ARG A 55 -18.19 -13.41 -18.54
N ARG A 56 -17.41 -14.32 -17.95
CA ARG A 56 -17.91 -15.43 -17.13
C ARG A 56 -17.82 -15.01 -15.68
N LEU A 57 -18.98 -14.80 -15.04
CA LEU A 57 -19.06 -14.28 -13.68
C LEU A 57 -19.62 -15.34 -12.73
N LEU A 58 -18.97 -15.54 -11.60
CA LEU A 58 -19.48 -16.30 -10.48
C LEU A 58 -20.16 -15.34 -9.50
N LEU A 59 -21.45 -15.54 -9.23
CA LEU A 59 -22.18 -14.81 -8.20
C LEU A 59 -22.22 -15.64 -6.93
N VAL A 60 -21.84 -14.99 -5.83
CA VAL A 60 -21.84 -15.54 -4.47
C VAL A 60 -22.78 -14.69 -3.62
N GLY A 61 -23.66 -15.29 -2.83
CA GLY A 61 -24.54 -14.51 -1.93
C GLY A 61 -25.52 -15.37 -1.16
N GLU A 62 -25.87 -14.92 0.05
CA GLU A 62 -26.83 -15.60 0.94
C GLU A 62 -28.30 -15.39 0.49
N SER A 63 -28.62 -14.22 -0.06
CA SER A 63 -29.97 -13.95 -0.56
C SER A 63 -30.20 -14.58 -1.92
N ALA A 64 -30.75 -15.78 -1.97
CA ALA A 64 -31.05 -16.49 -3.23
C ALA A 64 -31.91 -15.64 -4.21
N ALA A 65 -32.85 -14.86 -3.68
CA ALA A 65 -33.69 -13.97 -4.47
C ALA A 65 -32.89 -12.84 -5.11
N LEU A 66 -32.02 -12.17 -4.35
CA LEU A 66 -31.16 -11.10 -4.88
C LEU A 66 -30.17 -11.67 -5.90
N VAL A 67 -29.49 -12.79 -5.59
CA VAL A 67 -28.55 -13.45 -6.51
C VAL A 67 -29.24 -13.83 -7.83
N ALA A 68 -30.46 -14.38 -7.77
CA ALA A 68 -31.20 -14.73 -8.99
C ALA A 68 -31.57 -13.50 -9.82
N ALA A 69 -32.05 -12.44 -9.19
CA ALA A 69 -32.43 -11.19 -9.86
C ALA A 69 -31.19 -10.50 -10.48
N VAL A 70 -30.09 -10.37 -9.73
CA VAL A 70 -28.81 -9.81 -10.24
C VAL A 70 -28.28 -10.66 -11.39
N ALA A 71 -28.36 -12.00 -11.31
CA ALA A 71 -27.96 -12.87 -12.40
C ALA A 71 -28.76 -12.61 -13.69
N GLY A 72 -30.05 -12.33 -13.58
CA GLY A 72 -30.90 -11.94 -14.71
C GLY A 72 -30.44 -10.64 -15.35
N GLU A 73 -30.21 -9.63 -14.55
CA GLU A 73 -29.73 -8.31 -14.98
C GLU A 73 -28.34 -8.39 -15.67
N LEU A 74 -27.41 -9.13 -15.11
CA LEU A 74 -26.07 -9.26 -15.69
C LEU A 74 -26.09 -10.07 -17.00
N ARG A 75 -26.96 -11.08 -17.11
CA ARG A 75 -27.17 -11.81 -18.38
C ARG A 75 -27.76 -10.91 -19.46
N ALA A 76 -28.70 -10.02 -19.13
CA ALA A 76 -29.24 -9.04 -20.06
C ALA A 76 -28.16 -8.09 -20.60
N ARG A 77 -27.10 -7.83 -19.81
CA ARG A 77 -25.90 -7.06 -20.20
C ARG A 77 -24.85 -7.89 -20.95
N GLY A 78 -25.13 -9.16 -21.21
CA GLY A 78 -24.30 -10.07 -22.02
C GLY A 78 -23.27 -10.88 -21.24
N ALA A 79 -23.30 -10.87 -19.93
CA ALA A 79 -22.45 -11.74 -19.10
C ALA A 79 -22.95 -13.20 -19.14
N ARG A 80 -22.02 -14.13 -18.99
CA ARG A 80 -22.30 -15.52 -18.68
C ARG A 80 -22.23 -15.71 -17.16
N VAL A 81 -23.36 -15.93 -16.51
CA VAL A 81 -23.45 -15.90 -15.07
C VAL A 81 -23.68 -17.31 -14.52
N MET A 82 -22.79 -17.72 -13.63
CA MET A 82 -22.91 -18.90 -12.76
C MET A 82 -23.27 -18.46 -11.34
N ARG A 83 -23.96 -19.29 -10.61
CA ARG A 83 -24.24 -19.08 -9.18
C ARG A 83 -23.43 -20.07 -8.38
N CYS A 84 -22.88 -19.59 -7.26
CA CYS A 84 -22.23 -20.45 -6.30
C CYS A 84 -23.30 -21.12 -5.42
N ASP A 85 -23.61 -22.38 -5.70
CA ASP A 85 -24.49 -23.20 -4.86
C ASP A 85 -23.62 -23.95 -3.83
N PRO A 86 -24.08 -24.10 -2.56
CA PRO A 86 -23.27 -24.71 -1.50
C PRO A 86 -22.83 -26.15 -1.79
N GLU A 87 -23.62 -26.87 -2.60
CA GLU A 87 -23.39 -28.29 -2.91
C GLU A 87 -22.60 -28.53 -4.21
N THR A 88 -22.35 -27.46 -4.99
CA THR A 88 -21.67 -27.63 -6.27
C THR A 88 -20.16 -27.43 -6.09
N PRO A 89 -19.31 -28.35 -6.53
CA PRO A 89 -17.85 -28.15 -6.54
C PRO A 89 -17.48 -26.91 -7.33
N LEU A 90 -16.62 -26.11 -6.78
CA LEU A 90 -16.14 -24.89 -7.42
C LEU A 90 -15.08 -25.26 -8.47
N ASP A 91 -15.46 -25.16 -9.74
CA ASP A 91 -14.52 -25.22 -10.86
C ASP A 91 -14.02 -23.82 -11.20
N ALA A 92 -12.76 -23.54 -10.85
CA ALA A 92 -12.13 -22.24 -11.11
C ALA A 92 -11.95 -21.91 -12.60
N GLU A 93 -11.99 -22.90 -13.48
CA GLU A 93 -11.84 -22.67 -14.92
C GLU A 93 -13.11 -22.09 -15.55
N GLY A 94 -14.25 -22.25 -14.88
CA GLY A 94 -15.55 -21.83 -15.39
C GLY A 94 -15.79 -20.31 -15.39
N TRP A 95 -15.02 -19.48 -14.67
CA TRP A 95 -15.31 -18.07 -14.46
C TRP A 95 -14.06 -17.17 -14.45
N ASP A 96 -14.25 -15.92 -14.86
CA ASP A 96 -13.19 -14.89 -14.96
C ASP A 96 -13.26 -13.89 -13.82
N GLY A 97 -14.44 -13.73 -13.21
CA GLY A 97 -14.66 -12.80 -12.11
C GLY A 97 -15.64 -13.31 -11.09
N VAL A 98 -15.53 -12.81 -9.88
CA VAL A 98 -16.44 -13.05 -8.76
C VAL A 98 -17.17 -11.77 -8.44
N VAL A 99 -18.50 -11.85 -8.31
CA VAL A 99 -19.34 -10.81 -7.73
C VAL A 99 -19.89 -11.34 -6.43
N ASP A 100 -19.36 -10.82 -5.33
CA ASP A 100 -19.70 -11.28 -3.99
C ASP A 100 -20.76 -10.38 -3.37
N LEU A 101 -21.94 -10.95 -3.14
CA LEU A 101 -23.13 -10.27 -2.63
C LEU A 101 -23.47 -10.75 -1.20
N ASN A 102 -22.59 -11.48 -0.52
CA ASN A 102 -22.91 -12.33 0.61
C ASN A 102 -23.89 -11.72 1.63
N VAL A 103 -23.61 -10.57 2.20
CA VAL A 103 -24.54 -9.93 3.15
C VAL A 103 -25.38 -8.83 2.53
N THR A 104 -25.22 -8.57 1.23
CA THR A 104 -25.95 -7.53 0.51
C THR A 104 -27.44 -7.85 0.46
N GLY A 105 -28.26 -6.86 0.79
CA GLY A 105 -29.71 -7.02 0.79
C GLY A 105 -30.29 -7.77 1.99
N LEU A 106 -29.47 -8.12 2.98
CA LEU A 106 -29.89 -8.65 4.27
C LEU A 106 -29.95 -7.54 5.31
N ALA A 107 -30.94 -7.60 6.20
CA ALA A 107 -30.99 -6.74 7.39
C ALA A 107 -29.96 -7.25 8.42
N TYR A 108 -29.29 -6.33 9.09
CA TYR A 108 -28.39 -6.68 10.18
C TYR A 108 -29.13 -6.64 11.54
N GLU A 109 -29.02 -7.71 12.28
CA GLU A 109 -29.40 -7.78 13.68
C GLU A 109 -28.16 -7.98 14.56
N LEU A 110 -28.14 -7.33 15.71
CA LEU A 110 -27.01 -7.42 16.64
C LEU A 110 -26.78 -8.89 17.06
N GLY A 111 -25.59 -9.38 16.75
CA GLY A 111 -25.17 -10.76 17.01
C GLY A 111 -25.61 -11.77 15.96
N ASP A 112 -25.96 -11.31 14.77
CA ASP A 112 -26.11 -12.18 13.61
C ASP A 112 -24.81 -12.95 13.35
N THR A 113 -24.92 -14.26 13.13
CA THR A 113 -23.82 -15.19 12.86
C THR A 113 -23.84 -15.76 11.43
N THR A 114 -24.79 -15.35 10.60
CA THR A 114 -24.92 -15.85 9.22
C THR A 114 -23.69 -15.52 8.38
N TRP A 115 -22.97 -14.44 8.73
CA TRP A 115 -21.74 -14.05 8.10
C TRP A 115 -20.64 -15.12 8.18
N GLN A 116 -20.65 -16.03 9.17
CA GLN A 116 -19.63 -17.07 9.35
C GLN A 116 -19.70 -18.09 8.22
N SER A 117 -20.90 -18.55 7.88
CA SER A 117 -21.10 -19.45 6.74
C SER A 117 -20.84 -18.76 5.41
N ALA A 118 -21.24 -17.49 5.29
CA ALA A 118 -20.99 -16.66 4.13
C ALA A 118 -19.48 -16.45 3.88
N LEU A 119 -18.72 -16.13 4.94
CA LEU A 119 -17.26 -15.96 4.85
C LEU A 119 -16.55 -17.29 4.54
N THR A 120 -17.02 -18.39 5.11
CA THR A 120 -16.54 -19.74 4.77
C THR A 120 -16.71 -20.02 3.27
N ARG A 121 -17.85 -19.65 2.68
CA ARG A 121 -18.11 -19.79 1.24
C ARG A 121 -17.19 -18.90 0.40
N THR A 122 -17.06 -17.61 0.74
CA THR A 122 -16.12 -16.70 0.07
C THR A 122 -14.68 -17.24 0.12
N THR A 123 -14.27 -17.77 1.29
CA THR A 123 -12.94 -18.37 1.44
C THR A 123 -12.76 -19.56 0.48
N GLY A 124 -13.75 -20.43 0.38
CA GLY A 124 -13.73 -21.57 -0.57
C GLY A 124 -13.63 -21.11 -2.04
N VAL A 125 -14.36 -20.05 -2.41
CA VAL A 125 -14.29 -19.47 -3.77
C VAL A 125 -12.89 -18.94 -4.08
N ILE A 126 -12.30 -18.18 -3.15
CA ILE A 126 -10.95 -17.64 -3.33
C ILE A 126 -9.93 -18.78 -3.38
N HIS A 127 -10.04 -19.80 -2.54
CA HIS A 127 -9.15 -20.97 -2.57
C HIS A 127 -9.19 -21.68 -3.93
N ALA A 128 -10.37 -21.91 -4.47
CA ALA A 128 -10.55 -22.53 -5.79
C ALA A 128 -9.87 -21.71 -6.91
N ALA A 129 -9.90 -20.38 -6.81
CA ALA A 129 -9.30 -19.48 -7.78
C ALA A 129 -7.80 -19.26 -7.59
N TYR A 130 -7.31 -19.42 -6.35
CA TYR A 130 -6.01 -18.89 -5.92
C TYR A 130 -4.84 -19.34 -6.81
N GLY A 131 -4.73 -20.62 -7.10
CA GLY A 131 -3.64 -21.17 -7.93
C GLY A 131 -3.57 -20.50 -9.31
N ARG A 132 -4.72 -20.38 -9.97
CA ARG A 132 -4.83 -19.76 -11.29
C ARG A 132 -4.60 -18.25 -11.26
N TRP A 133 -5.21 -17.57 -10.30
CA TRP A 133 -5.11 -16.10 -10.20
C TRP A 133 -3.72 -15.63 -9.76
N SER A 134 -3.02 -16.42 -8.95
CA SER A 134 -1.67 -16.09 -8.50
C SER A 134 -0.60 -16.22 -9.59
N THR A 135 -0.88 -16.99 -10.65
CA THR A 135 0.02 -17.19 -11.80
C THR A 135 -0.35 -16.36 -13.02
N GLU A 136 -1.53 -15.72 -13.03
CA GLU A 136 -1.95 -14.84 -14.11
C GLU A 136 -1.16 -13.52 -14.05
N ALA A 137 -0.55 -13.13 -15.15
CA ALA A 137 0.18 -11.87 -15.26
C ALA A 137 -0.65 -10.75 -15.90
N ARG A 138 -1.68 -11.07 -16.69
CA ARG A 138 -2.54 -10.07 -17.34
C ARG A 138 -3.35 -9.34 -16.28
N PHE A 139 -3.05 -8.07 -16.11
CA PHE A 139 -3.65 -7.23 -15.10
C PHE A 139 -5.16 -7.06 -15.32
N GLY A 140 -5.95 -7.32 -14.27
CA GLY A 140 -7.41 -7.23 -14.35
C GLY A 140 -8.07 -8.29 -15.23
N ARG A 141 -7.36 -9.36 -15.64
CA ARG A 141 -7.96 -10.52 -16.30
C ARG A 141 -8.98 -11.20 -15.42
N HIS A 142 -8.64 -11.33 -14.15
CA HIS A 142 -9.49 -11.82 -13.08
C HIS A 142 -9.91 -10.67 -12.19
N VAL A 143 -11.18 -10.64 -11.79
CA VAL A 143 -11.75 -9.55 -11.00
C VAL A 143 -12.51 -10.12 -9.80
N TYR A 144 -12.20 -9.61 -8.61
CA TYR A 144 -13.02 -9.82 -7.42
C TYR A 144 -13.74 -8.52 -7.07
N LEU A 145 -15.06 -8.55 -7.14
CA LEU A 145 -15.91 -7.42 -6.84
C LEU A 145 -16.80 -7.77 -5.64
N ALA A 146 -16.58 -7.09 -4.51
CA ALA A 146 -17.44 -7.20 -3.35
C ALA A 146 -18.51 -6.09 -3.38
N VAL A 147 -19.78 -6.47 -3.26
CA VAL A 147 -20.88 -5.49 -3.13
C VAL A 147 -21.27 -5.40 -1.67
N THR A 148 -21.32 -4.17 -1.15
CA THR A 148 -21.74 -3.89 0.23
C THR A 148 -22.97 -2.99 0.26
N HIS A 149 -23.65 -2.94 1.40
CA HIS A 149 -24.81 -2.09 1.62
C HIS A 149 -24.63 -1.30 2.93
N LEU A 150 -23.67 -0.38 2.90
CA LEU A 150 -23.29 0.48 4.02
C LEU A 150 -23.89 1.89 3.89
N GLY A 151 -24.79 2.10 2.93
CA GLY A 151 -25.43 3.38 2.66
C GLY A 151 -24.77 4.18 1.53
N GLY A 152 -23.94 3.56 0.70
CA GLY A 152 -23.34 4.17 -0.50
C GLY A 152 -22.16 5.09 -0.24
N LEU A 153 -21.74 5.26 1.03
CA LEU A 153 -20.59 6.08 1.45
C LEU A 153 -19.67 5.31 2.39
N ALA A 154 -19.62 4.00 2.28
CA ALA A 154 -18.85 3.09 3.12
C ALA A 154 -19.03 3.31 4.63
N GLY A 155 -20.24 3.70 5.06
CA GLY A 155 -20.59 4.01 6.45
C GLY A 155 -20.18 5.40 6.93
N HIS A 156 -19.50 6.22 6.13
CA HIS A 156 -19.08 7.59 6.52
C HIS A 156 -20.16 8.66 6.34
N GLY A 157 -21.32 8.32 5.79
CA GLY A 157 -22.42 9.27 5.59
C GLY A 157 -23.19 9.55 6.86
N ALA A 158 -24.02 10.59 6.82
CA ALA A 158 -25.05 10.78 7.82
C ALA A 158 -26.20 9.78 7.60
N GLY A 159 -26.75 9.22 8.67
CA GLY A 159 -27.87 8.28 8.64
C GLY A 159 -27.48 6.83 8.93
N PRO A 160 -28.48 5.94 8.99
CA PRO A 160 -28.26 4.57 9.41
C PRO A 160 -27.37 3.80 8.43
N VAL A 161 -26.55 2.90 8.98
CA VAL A 161 -25.75 1.92 8.22
C VAL A 161 -26.60 0.64 8.11
N PRO A 162 -27.06 0.26 6.90
CA PRO A 162 -28.00 -0.85 6.77
C PRO A 162 -27.39 -2.20 7.10
N GLN A 163 -26.16 -2.48 6.61
CA GLN A 163 -25.53 -3.78 6.77
C GLN A 163 -24.02 -3.65 7.07
N PRO A 164 -23.64 -3.42 8.35
CA PRO A 164 -22.25 -3.17 8.73
C PRO A 164 -21.30 -4.35 8.49
N LEU A 165 -21.80 -5.58 8.42
CA LEU A 165 -21.00 -6.76 8.15
C LEU A 165 -20.39 -6.76 6.73
N GLY A 166 -20.88 -5.91 5.83
CA GLY A 166 -20.21 -5.64 4.55
C GLY A 166 -18.74 -5.24 4.70
N GLY A 167 -18.37 -4.70 5.86
CA GLY A 167 -16.98 -4.42 6.22
C GLY A 167 -16.05 -5.64 6.17
N ILE A 168 -16.55 -6.86 6.43
CA ILE A 168 -15.78 -8.11 6.31
C ILE A 168 -15.23 -8.23 4.89
N TRP A 169 -16.13 -8.15 3.90
CA TRP A 169 -15.77 -8.29 2.48
C TRP A 169 -14.99 -7.09 1.96
N ALA A 170 -15.26 -5.89 2.47
CA ALA A 170 -14.47 -4.70 2.13
C ALA A 170 -13.01 -4.84 2.59
N GLY A 171 -12.76 -5.27 3.82
CA GLY A 171 -11.41 -5.49 4.33
C GLY A 171 -10.67 -6.63 3.62
N LEU A 172 -11.38 -7.76 3.40
CA LEU A 172 -10.88 -8.90 2.65
C LEU A 172 -10.45 -8.47 1.24
N ALA A 173 -11.35 -7.82 0.50
CA ALA A 173 -11.11 -7.38 -0.87
C ALA A 173 -9.90 -6.46 -0.98
N LYS A 174 -9.80 -5.43 -0.12
CA LYS A 174 -8.67 -4.48 -0.13
C LYS A 174 -7.31 -5.15 0.14
N CYS A 175 -7.30 -6.30 0.82
CA CYS A 175 -6.06 -7.03 1.10
C CYS A 175 -5.68 -8.05 0.00
N LEU A 176 -6.62 -8.54 -0.81
CA LEU A 176 -6.38 -9.53 -1.86
C LEU A 176 -5.21 -9.18 -2.81
N PRO A 177 -5.03 -7.93 -3.28
CA PRO A 177 -3.93 -7.59 -4.18
C PRO A 177 -2.53 -7.78 -3.58
N ARG A 178 -2.42 -7.96 -2.26
CA ARG A 178 -1.15 -8.30 -1.62
C ARG A 178 -0.66 -9.70 -2.02
N GLU A 179 -1.59 -10.61 -2.27
CA GLU A 179 -1.29 -12.00 -2.63
C GLU A 179 -1.61 -12.30 -4.10
N LEU A 180 -2.54 -11.55 -4.71
CA LEU A 180 -2.99 -11.67 -6.09
C LEU A 180 -2.77 -10.35 -6.84
N PRO A 181 -1.51 -9.94 -7.09
CA PRO A 181 -1.18 -8.57 -7.51
C PRO A 181 -1.67 -8.19 -8.92
N ALA A 182 -1.98 -9.17 -9.78
CA ALA A 182 -2.57 -8.91 -11.10
C ALA A 182 -4.11 -8.97 -11.11
N ALA A 183 -4.75 -9.39 -10.01
CA ALA A 183 -6.20 -9.39 -9.94
C ALA A 183 -6.76 -7.96 -9.83
N GLY A 184 -7.80 -7.68 -10.59
CA GLY A 184 -8.62 -6.49 -10.39
C GLY A 184 -9.48 -6.68 -9.14
N VAL A 185 -9.45 -5.70 -8.23
CA VAL A 185 -10.25 -5.78 -6.99
C VAL A 185 -10.96 -4.46 -6.77
N VAL A 186 -12.25 -4.54 -6.44
CA VAL A 186 -13.05 -3.37 -6.08
C VAL A 186 -14.13 -3.72 -5.07
N VAL A 187 -14.34 -2.84 -4.12
CA VAL A 187 -15.50 -2.84 -3.21
C VAL A 187 -16.49 -1.80 -3.73
N VAL A 188 -17.72 -2.20 -3.92
CA VAL A 188 -18.80 -1.31 -4.36
C VAL A 188 -19.85 -1.21 -3.26
N ASP A 189 -19.92 -0.06 -2.62
CA ASP A 189 -20.92 0.21 -1.60
C ASP A 189 -22.15 0.89 -2.19
N LEU A 190 -23.31 0.40 -1.85
CA LEU A 190 -24.58 0.90 -2.39
C LEU A 190 -25.49 1.45 -1.29
N ASP A 191 -26.25 2.48 -1.63
CA ASP A 191 -27.36 3.00 -0.82
C ASP A 191 -28.64 2.18 -0.98
N ARG A 192 -28.72 1.39 -2.06
CA ARG A 192 -29.84 0.48 -2.36
C ARG A 192 -29.30 -0.86 -2.82
N ALA A 193 -29.84 -1.93 -2.28
CA ALA A 193 -29.45 -3.31 -2.57
C ALA A 193 -30.43 -4.00 -3.56
N ASP A 194 -31.03 -3.25 -4.49
CA ASP A 194 -31.85 -3.84 -5.55
C ASP A 194 -31.01 -4.36 -6.73
N ALA A 195 -31.56 -5.30 -7.49
CA ALA A 195 -30.81 -6.00 -8.54
C ALA A 195 -30.30 -5.08 -9.65
N ALA A 196 -31.08 -4.07 -10.01
CA ALA A 196 -30.69 -3.12 -11.06
C ALA A 196 -29.54 -2.24 -10.62
N ALA A 197 -29.59 -1.69 -9.39
CA ALA A 197 -28.51 -0.89 -8.83
C ALA A 197 -27.20 -1.70 -8.71
N VAL A 198 -27.28 -2.96 -8.25
CA VAL A 198 -26.13 -3.86 -8.19
C VAL A 198 -25.54 -4.11 -9.57
N ALA A 199 -26.38 -4.45 -10.56
CA ALA A 199 -25.91 -4.77 -11.90
C ALA A 199 -25.29 -3.55 -12.61
N ASP A 200 -25.87 -2.36 -12.43
CA ASP A 200 -25.34 -1.10 -12.96
C ASP A 200 -23.96 -0.78 -12.36
N ALA A 201 -23.79 -0.94 -11.05
CA ALA A 201 -22.54 -0.71 -10.39
C ALA A 201 -21.47 -1.73 -10.80
N VAL A 202 -21.83 -3.02 -10.88
CA VAL A 202 -20.94 -4.07 -11.39
C VAL A 202 -20.48 -3.76 -12.82
N GLU A 203 -21.38 -3.38 -13.72
CA GLU A 203 -21.02 -3.06 -15.10
C GLU A 203 -20.05 -1.90 -15.21
N ARG A 204 -20.20 -0.88 -14.36
CA ARG A 204 -19.34 0.32 -14.35
C ARG A 204 -17.96 0.05 -13.80
N GLU A 205 -17.88 -0.73 -12.71
CA GLU A 205 -16.63 -0.89 -11.94
C GLU A 205 -15.84 -2.16 -12.32
N TYR A 206 -16.46 -3.14 -12.99
CA TYR A 206 -15.82 -4.41 -13.31
C TYR A 206 -14.61 -4.28 -14.26
N VAL A 207 -14.65 -3.35 -15.19
CA VAL A 207 -13.71 -3.34 -16.33
C VAL A 207 -12.37 -2.70 -16.01
N ARG A 208 -12.35 -1.71 -15.14
CA ARG A 208 -11.12 -1.01 -14.69
C ARG A 208 -11.27 -0.50 -13.27
N PRO A 209 -11.06 -1.34 -12.28
CA PRO A 209 -11.04 -0.87 -10.90
C PRO A 209 -9.94 0.17 -10.73
N ALA A 210 -10.33 1.45 -10.68
CA ALA A 210 -9.40 2.56 -10.44
C ALA A 210 -9.21 2.84 -8.95
N HIS A 211 -10.16 2.39 -8.13
CA HIS A 211 -10.15 2.57 -6.68
C HIS A 211 -10.53 1.25 -6.00
N PHE A 212 -9.98 1.01 -4.82
CA PHE A 212 -10.34 -0.18 -4.04
C PHE A 212 -11.77 -0.17 -3.53
N GLU A 213 -12.28 1.03 -3.21
CA GLU A 213 -13.58 1.20 -2.61
C GLU A 213 -14.28 2.40 -3.25
N VAL A 214 -15.45 2.15 -3.79
CA VAL A 214 -16.32 3.17 -4.39
C VAL A 214 -17.70 3.04 -3.77
N GLY A 215 -18.39 4.18 -3.60
CA GLY A 215 -19.75 4.21 -3.11
C GLY A 215 -20.69 4.85 -4.12
N TYR A 216 -21.92 4.40 -4.16
CA TYR A 216 -23.00 5.00 -4.94
C TYR A 216 -24.12 5.43 -4.02
N ARG A 217 -24.36 6.74 -3.96
CA ARG A 217 -25.45 7.32 -3.19
C ARG A 217 -26.22 8.31 -4.03
N ASP A 218 -27.52 8.13 -4.13
CA ASP A 218 -28.42 8.97 -4.93
C ASP A 218 -27.93 9.07 -6.41
N GLY A 219 -27.35 8.00 -6.94
CA GLY A 219 -26.79 7.94 -8.29
C GLY A 219 -25.42 8.61 -8.46
N VAL A 220 -24.89 9.24 -7.44
CA VAL A 220 -23.56 9.87 -7.44
C VAL A 220 -22.49 8.89 -6.98
N ARG A 221 -21.40 8.80 -7.74
CA ARG A 221 -20.23 7.98 -7.40
C ARG A 221 -19.31 8.72 -6.45
N HIS A 222 -18.88 8.05 -5.38
CA HIS A 222 -17.98 8.60 -4.37
C HIS A 222 -16.77 7.71 -4.16
N VAL A 223 -15.67 8.30 -3.73
CA VAL A 223 -14.50 7.62 -3.15
C VAL A 223 -14.23 8.20 -1.77
N LEU A 224 -13.50 7.45 -0.94
CA LEU A 224 -13.07 7.97 0.35
C LEU A 224 -11.75 8.71 0.19
N ALA A 225 -11.70 9.97 0.61
CA ALA A 225 -10.49 10.77 0.69
C ALA A 225 -10.02 10.87 2.15
N GLY A 226 -8.76 10.52 2.39
CA GLY A 226 -8.12 10.70 3.69
C GLY A 226 -7.54 12.10 3.81
N ARG A 227 -7.92 12.85 4.84
CA ARG A 227 -7.37 14.17 5.14
C ARG A 227 -6.68 14.20 6.50
N PRO A 228 -5.49 14.83 6.62
CA PRO A 228 -4.89 15.08 7.92
C PRO A 228 -5.87 15.85 8.82
N ALA A 229 -5.98 15.41 10.05
CA ALA A 229 -6.82 16.06 11.05
C ALA A 229 -6.01 16.27 12.33
N PRO A 230 -6.06 17.45 12.95
CA PRO A 230 -5.37 17.68 14.22
C PRO A 230 -5.91 16.77 15.31
N ALA A 231 -5.13 16.61 16.39
CA ALA A 231 -5.63 16.00 17.60
C ALA A 231 -6.86 16.74 18.10
N VAL A 232 -7.87 16.00 18.52
CA VAL A 232 -9.11 16.60 19.05
C VAL A 232 -8.85 17.00 20.50
N PRO A 233 -9.18 18.23 20.91
CA PRO A 233 -9.05 18.65 22.31
C PRO A 233 -9.85 17.76 23.26
N PRO A 234 -9.48 17.68 24.55
CA PRO A 234 -10.26 16.95 25.52
C PRO A 234 -11.72 17.40 25.51
N GLY A 235 -12.62 16.44 25.54
CA GLY A 235 -14.08 16.70 25.63
C GLY A 235 -14.48 17.22 27.01
N PRO A 236 -15.76 17.51 27.19
CA PRO A 236 -16.25 18.10 28.43
C PRO A 236 -16.16 17.17 29.65
N ARG A 237 -15.99 15.89 29.43
CA ARG A 237 -15.89 14.87 30.48
C ARG A 237 -14.80 13.85 30.12
N PRO A 238 -13.51 14.23 30.21
CA PRO A 238 -12.42 13.26 30.01
C PRO A 238 -12.43 12.21 31.15
N PRO A 239 -11.74 11.06 30.96
CA PRO A 239 -11.58 10.07 32.02
C PRO A 239 -10.97 10.68 33.28
N GLY A 240 -11.38 10.19 34.46
CA GLY A 240 -10.88 10.67 35.75
C GLY A 240 -10.83 9.58 36.83
N PRO A 241 -10.40 9.92 38.07
CA PRO A 241 -10.15 8.94 39.13
C PRO A 241 -11.38 8.09 39.54
N GLY A 242 -12.60 8.60 39.32
CA GLY A 242 -13.85 7.89 39.59
C GLY A 242 -14.34 6.98 38.48
N ASP A 243 -13.67 6.99 37.32
CA ASP A 243 -14.09 6.23 36.18
C ASP A 243 -13.42 4.86 36.09
N THR A 244 -14.11 3.91 35.46
CA THR A 244 -13.58 2.59 35.13
C THR A 244 -13.45 2.46 33.60
N VAL A 245 -12.29 2.03 33.14
CA VAL A 245 -11.99 1.69 31.75
C VAL A 245 -11.86 0.18 31.64
N LEU A 246 -12.70 -0.46 30.86
CA LEU A 246 -12.62 -1.89 30.53
C LEU A 246 -11.85 -2.05 29.20
N ILE A 247 -10.80 -2.88 29.16
CA ILE A 247 -10.01 -3.13 27.96
C ILE A 247 -9.99 -4.64 27.65
N THR A 248 -10.66 -5.06 26.59
CA THR A 248 -10.60 -6.46 26.16
C THR A 248 -9.22 -6.77 25.56
N GLY A 249 -8.61 -7.92 25.93
CA GLY A 249 -7.27 -8.27 25.48
C GLY A 249 -6.18 -7.29 25.96
N GLY A 250 -6.43 -6.57 27.06
CA GLY A 250 -5.61 -5.48 27.56
C GLY A 250 -4.42 -5.90 28.45
N ALA A 251 -4.20 -7.19 28.68
CA ALA A 251 -3.19 -7.63 29.64
C ALA A 251 -1.74 -7.62 29.09
N ARG A 252 -1.56 -7.44 27.79
CA ARG A 252 -0.25 -7.40 27.10
C ARG A 252 -0.28 -6.54 25.85
N GLY A 253 0.91 -6.36 25.24
CA GLY A 253 1.06 -5.64 23.97
C GLY A 253 0.53 -4.21 24.03
N VAL A 254 -0.06 -3.76 22.91
CA VAL A 254 -0.57 -2.39 22.79
C VAL A 254 -1.71 -2.10 23.76
N GLY A 255 -2.53 -3.11 24.08
CA GLY A 255 -3.63 -2.95 25.04
C GLY A 255 -3.13 -2.67 26.44
N PHE A 256 -2.00 -3.29 26.88
CA PHE A 256 -1.43 -2.99 28.19
C PHE A 256 -0.69 -1.66 28.22
N ALA A 257 -0.03 -1.28 27.12
CA ALA A 257 0.57 0.06 27.01
C ALA A 257 -0.48 1.15 27.17
N ALA A 258 -1.65 0.97 26.55
CA ALA A 258 -2.79 1.86 26.71
C ALA A 258 -3.35 1.83 28.15
N ALA A 259 -3.54 0.63 28.73
CA ALA A 259 -4.04 0.48 30.11
C ALA A 259 -3.17 1.24 31.11
N ARG A 260 -1.85 1.10 30.97
CA ARG A 260 -0.88 1.80 31.79
C ARG A 260 -0.98 3.33 31.61
N SER A 261 -0.98 3.78 30.35
CA SER A 261 -1.09 5.21 30.02
C SER A 261 -2.39 5.84 30.56
N PHE A 262 -3.51 5.12 30.50
CA PHE A 262 -4.79 5.61 31.03
C PHE A 262 -4.78 5.69 32.56
N ALA A 263 -4.26 4.65 33.24
CA ALA A 263 -4.15 4.65 34.69
C ALA A 263 -3.22 5.75 35.20
N GLU A 264 -2.07 5.95 34.56
CA GLU A 264 -1.10 7.01 34.90
C GLU A 264 -1.67 8.41 34.65
N ARG A 265 -2.26 8.63 33.46
CA ARG A 265 -2.68 9.97 33.04
C ARG A 265 -3.97 10.43 33.70
N PHE A 266 -4.93 9.53 33.91
CA PHE A 266 -6.27 9.88 34.38
C PHE A 266 -6.52 9.44 35.83
N GLY A 267 -5.65 8.63 36.43
CA GLY A 267 -5.86 8.06 37.74
C GLY A 267 -7.09 7.14 37.82
N CYS A 268 -7.64 6.71 36.69
CA CYS A 268 -8.82 5.87 36.63
C CYS A 268 -8.53 4.42 37.00
N ARG A 269 -9.56 3.65 37.33
CA ARG A 269 -9.49 2.20 37.43
C ARG A 269 -9.47 1.59 36.05
N VAL A 270 -8.53 0.70 35.74
CA VAL A 270 -8.47 -0.01 34.46
C VAL A 270 -8.66 -1.48 34.71
N VAL A 271 -9.61 -2.09 34.03
CA VAL A 271 -9.87 -3.53 34.06
C VAL A 271 -9.44 -4.11 32.71
N VAL A 272 -8.40 -4.93 32.71
CA VAL A 272 -7.93 -5.61 31.51
C VAL A 272 -8.42 -7.07 31.49
N THR A 273 -8.77 -7.57 30.31
CA THR A 273 -9.21 -8.97 30.21
C THR A 273 -8.32 -9.80 29.29
N GLY A 274 -8.39 -11.11 29.47
CA GLY A 274 -7.78 -12.12 28.64
C GLY A 274 -8.58 -13.44 28.74
N ARG A 275 -8.42 -14.32 27.75
CA ARG A 275 -9.15 -15.60 27.68
C ARG A 275 -8.78 -16.61 28.76
N GLY A 276 -7.53 -16.59 29.19
CA GLY A 276 -7.03 -17.49 30.25
C GLY A 276 -7.33 -16.98 31.65
N GLU A 277 -7.21 -17.87 32.63
CA GLU A 277 -7.13 -17.46 34.02
C GLU A 277 -5.95 -16.50 34.25
N ARG A 278 -6.02 -15.70 35.33
CA ARG A 278 -4.86 -14.91 35.73
C ARG A 278 -3.68 -15.85 35.91
N PRO A 279 -2.56 -15.64 35.21
CA PRO A 279 -1.42 -16.53 35.36
C PRO A 279 -0.89 -16.51 36.80
N GLU A 280 -0.49 -17.69 37.25
CA GLU A 280 0.17 -17.83 38.56
C GLU A 280 1.71 -17.86 38.40
N PRO A 281 2.47 -17.45 39.43
CA PRO A 281 3.92 -17.63 39.45
C PRO A 281 4.30 -19.08 39.19
N GLY A 282 5.25 -19.33 38.31
CA GLY A 282 5.76 -20.66 37.98
C GLY A 282 7.21 -20.62 37.51
N GLU A 283 7.78 -21.75 37.12
CA GLU A 283 9.18 -21.89 36.70
C GLU A 283 9.66 -20.80 35.73
N ALA A 284 8.83 -20.49 34.72
CA ALA A 284 9.20 -19.56 33.64
C ALA A 284 8.82 -18.11 33.90
N THR A 285 7.91 -17.82 34.84
CA THR A 285 7.33 -16.48 34.99
C THR A 285 8.23 -15.49 35.68
N GLY A 286 9.12 -15.97 36.55
CA GLY A 286 10.09 -15.14 37.26
C GLY A 286 11.45 -14.98 36.56
N LEU A 287 11.61 -15.56 35.35
CA LEU A 287 12.86 -15.50 34.60
C LEU A 287 13.00 -14.15 33.91
N ASP A 288 14.18 -13.58 33.90
CA ASP A 288 14.56 -12.48 33.03
C ASP A 288 14.66 -12.96 31.58
N ASP A 289 14.93 -12.07 30.64
CA ASP A 289 14.93 -12.38 29.20
C ASP A 289 16.03 -13.36 28.81
N GLU A 290 17.20 -13.30 29.45
CA GLU A 290 18.32 -14.18 29.19
C GLU A 290 18.06 -15.59 29.74
N ALA A 291 17.62 -15.68 30.99
CA ALA A 291 17.24 -16.94 31.61
C ALA A 291 16.05 -17.61 30.89
N PHE A 292 15.06 -16.84 30.49
CA PHE A 292 13.93 -17.35 29.67
C PHE A 292 14.39 -17.87 28.31
N ALA A 293 15.28 -17.16 27.64
CA ALA A 293 15.86 -17.63 26.38
C ALA A 293 16.64 -18.94 26.56
N ALA A 294 17.39 -19.09 27.66
CA ALA A 294 18.07 -20.34 28.00
C ALA A 294 17.08 -21.48 28.32
N TRP A 295 16.05 -21.21 29.12
CA TRP A 295 14.97 -22.14 29.44
C TRP A 295 14.26 -22.62 28.12
N ARG A 296 13.92 -21.69 27.22
CA ARG A 296 13.33 -22.00 25.93
C ARG A 296 14.22 -22.91 25.08
N ARG A 297 15.51 -22.61 24.97
CA ARG A 297 16.46 -23.47 24.25
C ARG A 297 16.49 -24.88 24.83
N GLY A 298 16.56 -24.99 26.17
CA GLY A 298 16.56 -26.27 26.86
C GLY A 298 15.27 -27.08 26.64
N ARG A 299 14.09 -26.42 26.57
CA ARG A 299 12.82 -27.09 26.28
C ARG A 299 12.76 -27.58 24.82
N LEU A 300 13.15 -26.75 23.86
CA LEU A 300 13.16 -27.12 22.43
C LEU A 300 14.14 -28.26 22.13
N ALA A 301 15.28 -28.33 22.81
CA ALA A 301 16.27 -29.39 22.66
C ALA A 301 15.74 -30.78 23.09
N ARG A 302 14.64 -30.87 23.81
CA ARG A 302 13.99 -32.13 24.22
C ARG A 302 13.11 -32.75 23.15
N ALA A 303 12.73 -31.97 22.10
CA ALA A 303 11.87 -32.47 21.02
C ALA A 303 12.61 -33.52 20.19
N ARG A 304 12.00 -34.67 20.02
CA ARG A 304 12.49 -35.78 19.18
C ARG A 304 11.64 -35.98 17.92
N THR A 305 10.43 -35.42 17.92
CA THR A 305 9.48 -35.54 16.81
C THR A 305 8.90 -34.16 16.45
N PRO A 306 8.39 -33.96 15.22
CA PRO A 306 7.68 -32.74 14.83
C PRO A 306 6.46 -32.44 15.70
N ALA A 307 5.75 -33.48 16.15
CA ALA A 307 4.60 -33.32 17.04
C ALA A 307 5.00 -32.78 18.42
N GLU A 308 6.06 -33.35 19.03
CA GLU A 308 6.63 -32.85 20.27
C GLU A 308 7.14 -31.42 20.14
N LEU A 309 7.82 -31.09 19.04
CA LEU A 309 8.29 -29.74 18.77
C LEU A 309 7.09 -28.75 18.71
N THR A 310 6.01 -29.14 18.09
CA THR A 310 4.79 -28.32 18.02
C THR A 310 4.16 -28.14 19.42
N ALA A 311 4.10 -29.19 20.21
CA ALA A 311 3.58 -29.12 21.58
C ALA A 311 4.44 -28.22 22.48
N LEU A 312 5.78 -28.37 22.41
CA LEU A 312 6.73 -27.55 23.17
C LEU A 312 6.68 -26.07 22.75
N ARG A 313 6.52 -25.77 21.47
CA ARG A 313 6.34 -24.39 21.00
C ARG A 313 5.07 -23.76 21.58
N ARG A 314 3.97 -24.52 21.71
CA ARG A 314 2.73 -24.04 22.37
C ARG A 314 2.94 -23.81 23.86
N GLU A 315 3.64 -24.72 24.55
CA GLU A 315 3.99 -24.57 25.96
C GLU A 315 4.83 -23.32 26.19
N ILE A 316 5.90 -23.14 25.43
CA ILE A 316 6.78 -21.98 25.50
C ILE A 316 6.02 -20.69 25.27
N ARG A 317 5.14 -20.66 24.26
CA ARG A 317 4.31 -19.49 23.99
C ARG A 317 3.40 -19.15 25.16
N ARG A 318 2.73 -20.13 25.77
CA ARG A 318 1.90 -19.94 26.96
C ARG A 318 2.72 -19.43 28.16
N ALA A 319 3.91 -19.96 28.34
CA ALA A 319 4.80 -19.53 29.40
C ALA A 319 5.28 -18.08 29.21
N ASP A 320 5.59 -17.68 27.98
CA ASP A 320 6.00 -16.31 27.65
C ASP A 320 4.83 -15.32 27.81
N GLU A 321 3.62 -15.73 27.39
CA GLU A 321 2.40 -14.95 27.62
C GLU A 321 2.12 -14.77 29.13
N ALA A 322 2.23 -15.84 29.91
CA ALA A 322 2.02 -15.80 31.35
C ALA A 322 3.06 -14.88 32.04
N ARG A 323 4.34 -15.03 31.69
CA ARG A 323 5.42 -14.18 32.18
C ARG A 323 5.16 -12.71 31.89
N THR A 324 4.75 -12.41 30.64
CA THR A 324 4.45 -11.04 30.20
C THR A 324 3.28 -10.45 30.97
N VAL A 325 2.19 -11.19 31.14
CA VAL A 325 0.99 -10.72 31.86
C VAL A 325 1.31 -10.47 33.33
N LEU A 326 1.96 -11.42 34.03
CA LEU A 326 2.33 -11.25 35.42
C LEU A 326 3.29 -10.07 35.63
N GLY A 327 4.36 -10.01 34.87
CA GLY A 327 5.31 -8.91 34.98
C GLY A 327 4.71 -7.54 34.67
N ASN A 328 3.70 -7.48 33.77
CA ASN A 328 2.96 -6.27 33.53
C ASN A 328 2.11 -5.84 34.74
N LEU A 329 1.38 -6.77 35.33
CA LEU A 329 0.51 -6.49 36.47
C LEU A 329 1.31 -6.15 37.72
N GLU A 330 2.43 -6.85 37.99
CA GLU A 330 3.34 -6.58 39.10
C GLU A 330 3.98 -5.19 38.99
N ARG A 331 4.47 -4.82 37.82
CA ARG A 331 5.02 -3.48 37.58
C ARG A 331 3.96 -2.39 37.77
N ALA A 332 2.76 -2.60 37.26
CA ALA A 332 1.67 -1.64 37.45
C ALA A 332 1.32 -1.48 38.95
N ALA A 333 1.27 -2.58 39.70
CA ALA A 333 1.01 -2.55 41.12
C ALA A 333 2.15 -1.86 41.91
N ALA A 334 3.42 -2.12 41.56
CA ALA A 334 4.56 -1.46 42.13
C ALA A 334 4.58 0.06 41.91
N ASP A 335 4.07 0.50 40.75
CA ASP A 335 3.90 1.91 40.38
C ASP A 335 2.59 2.54 40.94
N GLY A 336 1.84 1.77 41.77
CA GLY A 336 0.61 2.27 42.40
C GLY A 336 -0.57 2.44 41.46
N LEU A 337 -0.53 1.85 40.25
CA LEU A 337 -1.59 1.95 39.26
C LEU A 337 -2.73 0.97 39.56
N ARG A 338 -3.97 1.42 39.39
CA ARG A 338 -5.16 0.61 39.62
C ARG A 338 -5.52 -0.19 38.36
N ILE A 339 -4.73 -1.23 38.05
CA ILE A 339 -4.95 -2.13 36.91
C ILE A 339 -5.29 -3.52 37.44
N GLU A 340 -6.45 -4.04 37.08
CA GLU A 340 -6.98 -5.32 37.50
C GLU A 340 -7.17 -6.25 36.32
N TYR A 341 -6.97 -7.56 36.51
CA TYR A 341 -7.18 -8.57 35.50
C TYR A 341 -8.42 -9.40 35.79
N LEU A 342 -9.31 -9.52 34.79
CA LEU A 342 -10.43 -10.45 34.80
C LEU A 342 -10.35 -11.40 33.60
N ARG A 343 -10.71 -12.68 33.83
CA ARG A 343 -10.85 -13.63 32.74
C ARG A 343 -12.08 -13.27 31.92
N CYS A 344 -11.92 -13.17 30.56
CA CYS A 344 -13.03 -13.01 29.65
C CYS A 344 -12.61 -13.39 28.23
N ASP A 345 -13.31 -14.35 27.64
CA ASP A 345 -13.39 -14.47 26.20
C ASP A 345 -14.48 -13.50 25.72
N CYS A 346 -14.11 -12.48 24.97
CA CYS A 346 -15.05 -11.45 24.53
C CYS A 346 -16.08 -11.97 23.51
N THR A 347 -15.89 -13.17 22.95
CA THR A 347 -16.87 -13.81 22.07
C THR A 347 -17.94 -14.59 22.84
N ASP A 348 -17.70 -14.87 24.11
CA ASP A 348 -18.61 -15.57 25.01
C ASP A 348 -19.53 -14.59 25.75
N ALA A 349 -20.83 -14.66 25.48
CA ALA A 349 -21.82 -13.74 26.05
C ALA A 349 -21.89 -13.82 27.59
N GLU A 350 -21.77 -15.00 28.18
CA GLU A 350 -21.88 -15.22 29.63
C GLU A 350 -20.64 -14.65 30.34
N GLN A 351 -19.45 -14.82 29.78
CA GLN A 351 -18.23 -14.26 30.33
C GLN A 351 -18.23 -12.74 30.25
N VAL A 352 -18.67 -12.16 29.12
CA VAL A 352 -18.83 -10.70 28.98
C VAL A 352 -19.82 -10.15 29.98
N GLU A 353 -20.99 -10.80 30.15
CA GLU A 353 -22.00 -10.40 31.14
C GLU A 353 -21.44 -10.49 32.57
N SER A 354 -20.67 -11.54 32.88
CA SER A 354 -20.03 -11.71 34.20
C SER A 354 -19.05 -10.57 34.52
N VAL A 355 -18.27 -10.10 33.53
CA VAL A 355 -17.38 -8.95 33.68
C VAL A 355 -18.21 -7.69 33.93
N PHE A 356 -19.26 -7.44 33.15
CA PHE A 356 -20.11 -6.26 33.34
C PHE A 356 -20.84 -6.30 34.69
N ALA A 357 -21.29 -7.47 35.15
CA ALA A 357 -21.88 -7.64 36.47
C ALA A 357 -20.89 -7.32 37.59
N ALA A 358 -19.63 -7.73 37.47
CA ALA A 358 -18.58 -7.41 38.43
C ALA A 358 -18.23 -5.89 38.47
N LEU A 359 -18.58 -5.16 37.42
CA LEU A 359 -18.37 -3.70 37.33
C LEU A 359 -19.60 -2.87 37.74
N GLY A 360 -20.68 -3.50 38.22
CA GLY A 360 -21.85 -2.82 38.75
C GLY A 360 -22.67 -2.09 37.67
N ASP A 361 -22.77 -0.78 37.78
CA ASP A 361 -23.49 0.07 36.81
C ASP A 361 -22.76 0.14 35.44
N GLY A 362 -21.66 -0.58 35.31
CA GLY A 362 -20.87 -0.69 34.10
C GLY A 362 -19.68 0.27 34.00
N PRO A 363 -18.75 0.00 33.09
CA PRO A 363 -17.62 0.87 32.84
C PRO A 363 -18.04 2.15 32.09
N GLN A 364 -17.41 3.27 32.40
CA GLN A 364 -17.62 4.53 31.68
C GLN A 364 -16.94 4.52 30.30
N TYR A 365 -15.89 3.74 30.16
CA TYR A 365 -15.15 3.57 28.92
C TYR A 365 -14.94 2.08 28.65
N VAL A 366 -15.27 1.66 27.45
CA VAL A 366 -15.01 0.31 26.95
C VAL A 366 -14.04 0.38 25.79
N VAL A 367 -12.94 -0.35 25.86
CA VAL A 367 -11.95 -0.45 24.78
C VAL A 367 -11.96 -1.87 24.24
N HIS A 368 -12.45 -2.06 23.01
CA HIS A 368 -12.41 -3.35 22.34
C HIS A 368 -11.10 -3.52 21.59
N ASN A 369 -10.06 -3.99 22.31
CA ASN A 369 -8.73 -4.21 21.77
C ASN A 369 -8.47 -5.69 21.35
N ALA A 370 -9.22 -6.64 21.88
CA ALA A 370 -9.03 -8.05 21.55
C ALA A 370 -8.95 -8.29 20.04
N GLY A 371 -8.00 -9.11 19.62
CA GLY A 371 -7.78 -9.45 18.22
C GLY A 371 -6.74 -10.55 18.08
N ILE A 372 -6.77 -11.22 16.94
CA ILE A 372 -5.84 -12.28 16.56
C ILE A 372 -5.23 -11.89 15.21
N ASP A 373 -3.93 -12.09 15.06
CA ASP A 373 -3.23 -12.02 13.77
C ASP A 373 -2.30 -13.24 13.67
N GLU A 374 -2.63 -14.17 12.80
CA GLU A 374 -1.84 -15.35 12.49
C GLU A 374 -1.50 -15.33 10.99
N PRO A 375 -0.45 -14.58 10.59
CA PRO A 375 -0.13 -14.37 9.20
C PRO A 375 0.22 -15.67 8.49
N ALA A 376 -0.55 -16.01 7.47
CA ALA A 376 -0.28 -17.09 6.54
C ALA A 376 -0.91 -16.76 5.19
N ARG A 377 -0.30 -17.18 4.09
CA ARG A 377 -0.92 -17.01 2.77
C ARG A 377 -2.32 -17.59 2.78
N PHE A 378 -3.23 -16.91 2.10
CA PHE A 378 -4.65 -17.22 2.20
C PHE A 378 -4.99 -18.66 1.74
N ASP A 379 -4.28 -19.14 0.72
CA ASP A 379 -4.41 -20.55 0.25
C ASP A 379 -4.02 -21.61 1.28
N ARG A 380 -3.38 -21.22 2.38
CA ARG A 380 -2.95 -22.09 3.48
C ARG A 380 -3.77 -21.94 4.75
N LYS A 381 -4.69 -20.99 4.79
CA LYS A 381 -5.59 -20.79 5.92
C LYS A 381 -6.83 -21.66 5.76
N SER A 382 -7.23 -22.37 6.81
CA SER A 382 -8.53 -23.03 6.78
C SER A 382 -9.67 -22.01 6.91
N PRO A 383 -10.86 -22.27 6.35
CA PRO A 383 -12.03 -21.41 6.54
C PRO A 383 -12.34 -21.13 8.02
N GLU A 384 -12.17 -22.11 8.89
CA GLU A 384 -12.38 -21.96 10.34
C GLU A 384 -11.38 -20.98 10.96
N SER A 385 -10.11 -20.99 10.51
CA SER A 385 -9.10 -20.04 10.96
C SER A 385 -9.44 -18.63 10.51
N VAL A 386 -9.91 -18.46 9.27
CA VAL A 386 -10.36 -17.16 8.73
C VAL A 386 -11.54 -16.63 9.53
N VAL A 387 -12.57 -17.45 9.75
CA VAL A 387 -13.74 -17.08 10.56
C VAL A 387 -13.31 -16.74 11.98
N GLY A 388 -12.48 -17.58 12.63
CA GLY A 388 -12.03 -17.35 14.00
C GLY A 388 -11.25 -16.04 14.20
N THR A 389 -10.48 -15.60 13.20
CA THR A 389 -9.78 -14.30 13.24
C THR A 389 -10.79 -13.15 13.22
N VAL A 390 -11.79 -13.21 12.36
CA VAL A 390 -12.84 -12.18 12.22
C VAL A 390 -13.77 -12.17 13.42
N ASP A 391 -14.09 -13.35 13.97
CA ASP A 391 -15.06 -13.55 15.05
C ASP A 391 -14.70 -12.77 16.33
N VAL A 392 -13.42 -12.74 16.70
CA VAL A 392 -12.97 -11.99 17.87
C VAL A 392 -13.33 -10.50 17.77
N LYS A 393 -13.26 -9.92 16.57
CA LYS A 393 -13.61 -8.51 16.34
C LYS A 393 -15.12 -8.30 16.22
N VAL A 394 -15.80 -9.12 15.43
CA VAL A 394 -17.22 -8.95 15.10
C VAL A 394 -18.11 -9.40 16.25
N THR A 395 -17.96 -10.65 16.68
CA THR A 395 -18.78 -11.22 17.78
C THR A 395 -18.39 -10.56 19.11
N GLY A 396 -17.07 -10.32 19.34
CA GLY A 396 -16.61 -9.61 20.55
C GLY A 396 -17.24 -8.23 20.68
N PHE A 397 -17.30 -7.47 19.59
CA PHE A 397 -18.00 -6.17 19.58
C PHE A 397 -19.49 -6.31 19.87
N ALA A 398 -20.16 -7.29 19.23
CA ALA A 398 -21.58 -7.51 19.41
C ALA A 398 -21.92 -7.87 20.87
N GLN A 399 -21.11 -8.70 21.54
CA GLN A 399 -21.33 -9.05 22.95
C GLN A 399 -21.12 -7.85 23.88
N LEU A 400 -20.12 -7.00 23.65
CA LEU A 400 -19.91 -5.78 24.41
C LEU A 400 -21.08 -4.82 24.27
N VAL A 401 -21.58 -4.61 23.05
CA VAL A 401 -22.76 -3.76 22.80
C VAL A 401 -24.00 -4.34 23.47
N ARG A 402 -24.21 -5.65 23.40
CA ARG A 402 -25.33 -6.35 24.12
C ARG A 402 -25.25 -6.11 25.61
N ALA A 403 -24.07 -6.29 26.22
CA ALA A 403 -23.89 -6.10 27.65
C ALA A 403 -24.18 -4.64 28.10
N VAL A 404 -23.79 -3.66 27.27
CA VAL A 404 -24.10 -2.25 27.50
C VAL A 404 -25.63 -2.02 27.43
N LEU A 405 -26.29 -2.58 26.42
CA LEU A 405 -27.73 -2.38 26.20
C LEU A 405 -28.62 -3.20 27.13
N ALA A 406 -28.07 -4.23 27.78
CA ALA A 406 -28.82 -5.11 28.69
C ALA A 406 -29.43 -4.37 29.89
N ARG A 407 -28.84 -3.26 30.30
CA ARG A 407 -29.32 -2.44 31.42
C ARG A 407 -29.30 -0.94 31.09
N PRO A 408 -30.37 -0.20 31.34
CA PRO A 408 -30.40 1.27 31.11
C PRO A 408 -29.29 2.02 31.85
N GLU A 409 -28.90 1.58 33.06
CA GLU A 409 -27.86 2.18 33.89
C GLU A 409 -26.49 2.04 33.19
N ARG A 410 -26.19 0.91 32.62
CA ARG A 410 -24.93 0.67 31.88
C ARG A 410 -24.84 1.56 30.63
N ARG A 411 -25.97 1.67 29.90
CA ARG A 411 -26.05 2.56 28.75
C ARG A 411 -25.87 4.02 29.15
N ALA A 412 -26.46 4.45 30.24
CA ALA A 412 -26.33 5.80 30.76
C ALA A 412 -24.94 6.11 31.32
N ALA A 413 -24.24 5.11 31.88
CA ALA A 413 -22.88 5.24 32.39
C ALA A 413 -21.84 5.32 31.27
N LEU A 414 -22.08 4.69 30.11
CA LEU A 414 -21.13 4.65 29.01
C LEU A 414 -20.89 6.03 28.41
N ARG A 415 -19.64 6.48 28.45
CA ARG A 415 -19.19 7.72 27.80
C ARG A 415 -18.53 7.50 26.46
N LEU A 416 -17.84 6.36 26.30
CA LEU A 416 -17.22 6.02 25.02
C LEU A 416 -16.96 4.52 24.93
N LEU A 417 -17.30 3.93 23.78
CA LEU A 417 -16.82 2.63 23.33
C LEU A 417 -15.77 2.87 22.25
N SER A 418 -14.51 2.53 22.55
CA SER A 418 -13.37 2.73 21.64
C SER A 418 -12.95 1.41 21.02
N ASN A 419 -13.16 1.25 19.73
CA ASN A 419 -12.71 0.11 18.94
C ASN A 419 -11.25 0.28 18.54
N VAL A 420 -10.46 -0.77 18.71
CA VAL A 420 -9.09 -0.83 18.21
C VAL A 420 -9.09 -1.51 16.86
N GLY A 421 -9.14 -0.69 15.84
CA GLY A 421 -8.98 -1.07 14.45
C GLY A 421 -7.52 -1.12 14.02
N SER A 422 -7.32 -1.37 12.75
CA SER A 422 -6.00 -1.41 12.13
C SER A 422 -6.02 -0.72 10.77
N LEU A 423 -4.91 -0.12 10.43
CA LEU A 423 -4.66 0.38 9.09
C LEU A 423 -4.83 -0.74 8.02
N ALA A 424 -4.62 -2.01 8.42
CA ALA A 424 -4.86 -3.16 7.56
C ALA A 424 -6.30 -3.22 7.04
N GLY A 425 -7.30 -2.88 7.85
CA GLY A 425 -8.69 -2.82 7.40
C GLY A 425 -8.91 -1.72 6.37
N ARG A 426 -8.37 -0.53 6.61
CA ARG A 426 -8.60 0.64 5.75
C ARG A 426 -7.81 0.59 4.44
N MET A 427 -6.56 0.16 4.46
CA MET A 427 -5.62 0.25 3.33
C MET A 427 -5.17 -1.13 2.79
N GLY A 428 -5.79 -2.22 3.24
CA GLY A 428 -5.27 -3.56 3.02
C GLY A 428 -4.04 -3.84 3.89
N GLY A 429 -3.95 -5.06 4.40
CA GLY A 429 -2.86 -5.51 5.26
C GLY A 429 -1.57 -5.83 4.50
N MET A 430 -0.76 -6.65 5.12
CA MET A 430 0.40 -7.30 4.50
C MET A 430 -0.02 -8.65 3.89
N VAL A 431 0.88 -9.29 3.17
CA VAL A 431 0.72 -10.69 2.75
C VAL A 431 0.41 -11.56 3.98
N GLY A 432 -0.63 -12.36 3.88
CA GLY A 432 -1.07 -13.24 4.98
C GLY A 432 -2.07 -12.63 5.96
N GLN A 433 -2.54 -11.40 5.75
CA GLN A 433 -3.43 -10.69 6.67
C GLN A 433 -4.84 -10.44 6.11
N ILE A 434 -5.31 -11.22 5.17
CA ILE A 434 -6.62 -11.01 4.52
C ILE A 434 -7.77 -11.08 5.54
N ASP A 435 -7.77 -12.07 6.42
CA ASP A 435 -8.74 -12.25 7.51
C ASP A 435 -8.61 -11.17 8.61
N TYR A 436 -7.37 -10.79 8.94
CA TYR A 436 -7.11 -9.71 9.88
C TYR A 436 -7.64 -8.36 9.35
N ALA A 437 -7.42 -8.08 8.07
CA ALA A 437 -7.97 -6.90 7.41
C ALA A 437 -9.51 -6.93 7.40
N ALA A 438 -10.11 -8.09 7.11
CA ALA A 438 -11.56 -8.30 7.14
C ALA A 438 -12.18 -7.98 8.50
N GLY A 439 -11.62 -8.53 9.58
CA GLY A 439 -12.11 -8.29 10.94
C GLY A 439 -11.97 -6.83 11.40
N ASN A 440 -10.85 -6.17 11.05
CA ASN A 440 -10.63 -4.77 11.44
C ASN A 440 -11.51 -3.79 10.67
N GLU A 441 -11.76 -4.03 9.39
CA GLU A 441 -12.68 -3.20 8.61
C GLU A 441 -14.13 -3.40 9.08
N ALA A 442 -14.54 -4.64 9.34
CA ALA A 442 -15.85 -4.94 9.91
C ALA A 442 -16.06 -4.19 11.22
N LEU A 443 -15.07 -4.20 12.11
CA LEU A 443 -15.14 -3.50 13.40
C LEU A 443 -15.36 -1.99 13.22
N ALA A 444 -14.72 -1.36 12.23
CA ALA A 444 -14.94 0.05 11.93
C ALA A 444 -16.37 0.32 11.45
N ARG A 445 -16.92 -0.54 10.58
CA ARG A 445 -18.31 -0.40 10.08
C ARG A 445 -19.34 -0.68 11.15
N LEU A 446 -19.12 -1.66 12.01
CA LEU A 446 -19.92 -1.91 13.20
C LEU A 446 -19.89 -0.72 14.18
N GLY A 447 -18.75 -0.02 14.28
CA GLY A 447 -18.65 1.21 15.06
C GLY A 447 -19.56 2.31 14.53
N PHE A 448 -19.60 2.55 13.23
CA PHE A 448 -20.53 3.47 12.60
C PHE A 448 -21.99 3.03 12.80
N TRP A 449 -22.28 1.74 12.61
CA TRP A 449 -23.62 1.22 12.83
C TRP A 449 -24.10 1.44 14.28
N ALA A 450 -23.28 1.15 15.27
CA ALA A 450 -23.67 1.33 16.66
C ALA A 450 -23.84 2.81 17.02
N ARG A 451 -23.04 3.70 16.42
CA ARG A 451 -23.19 5.14 16.57
C ARG A 451 -24.50 5.64 15.94
N ASP A 452 -24.75 5.28 14.69
CA ASP A 452 -25.80 5.92 13.89
C ASP A 452 -27.16 5.22 14.02
N ASN A 453 -27.18 3.90 14.27
CA ASN A 453 -28.41 3.13 14.43
C ASN A 453 -28.84 2.96 15.90
N LEU A 454 -27.87 2.92 16.86
CA LEU A 454 -28.17 2.71 18.28
C LEU A 454 -27.99 3.99 19.13
N GLY A 455 -27.35 5.03 18.57
CA GLY A 455 -27.02 6.25 19.31
C GLY A 455 -25.98 6.04 20.42
N LEU A 456 -25.09 5.05 20.27
CA LEU A 456 -23.99 4.83 21.22
C LEU A 456 -22.78 5.71 20.87
N PRO A 457 -22.05 6.23 21.86
CA PRO A 457 -20.83 6.98 21.62
C PRO A 457 -19.70 6.03 21.24
N VAL A 458 -19.51 5.78 19.94
CA VAL A 458 -18.51 4.84 19.44
C VAL A 458 -17.43 5.55 18.64
N GLN A 459 -16.18 5.21 18.96
CA GLN A 459 -14.96 5.61 18.25
C GLN A 459 -14.27 4.38 17.71
N THR A 460 -13.69 4.46 16.52
CA THR A 460 -12.78 3.45 16.00
C THR A 460 -11.43 4.08 15.67
N LEU A 461 -10.36 3.56 16.26
CA LEU A 461 -8.99 4.00 16.04
C LEU A 461 -8.23 2.97 15.22
N CYS A 462 -7.93 3.29 13.97
CA CYS A 462 -7.19 2.43 13.06
C CYS A 462 -5.69 2.73 13.18
N TRP A 463 -4.96 1.86 13.86
CA TRP A 463 -3.55 2.01 14.15
C TRP A 463 -2.65 1.38 13.08
N PRO A 464 -1.48 1.96 12.78
CA PRO A 464 -0.40 1.25 12.10
C PRO A 464 0.25 0.23 13.05
N THR A 465 1.26 -0.48 12.57
CA THR A 465 2.08 -1.34 13.42
C THR A 465 2.78 -0.51 14.50
N TRP A 466 2.68 -0.93 15.76
CA TRP A 466 3.45 -0.36 16.85
C TRP A 466 4.82 -1.00 16.92
N GLU A 467 5.85 -0.22 17.16
CA GLU A 467 7.22 -0.69 17.16
C GLU A 467 7.44 -1.72 18.27
N ARG A 468 7.79 -2.95 17.88
CA ARG A 468 8.06 -4.07 18.80
C ARG A 468 6.95 -4.41 19.81
N LEU A 469 5.74 -3.90 19.57
CA LEU A 469 4.56 -4.23 20.36
C LEU A 469 3.44 -4.76 19.46
N GLY A 470 2.55 -5.57 20.07
CA GLY A 470 1.37 -6.07 19.38
C GLY A 470 1.53 -7.49 18.84
N VAL A 471 0.62 -7.89 17.96
CA VAL A 471 0.52 -9.24 17.41
C VAL A 471 1.42 -9.48 16.20
N ILE A 472 1.99 -8.43 15.61
CA ILE A 472 2.79 -8.55 14.39
C ILE A 472 4.18 -9.10 14.75
N ALA A 473 4.40 -10.37 14.39
CA ALA A 473 5.64 -11.08 14.68
C ALA A 473 6.83 -10.60 13.80
N ASN A 474 6.58 -10.12 12.58
CA ASN A 474 7.62 -9.69 11.65
C ASN A 474 7.62 -8.17 11.47
N TYR A 475 8.19 -7.49 12.45
CA TYR A 475 8.36 -6.04 12.42
C TYR A 475 9.14 -5.55 11.18
N ALA A 476 10.22 -6.24 10.82
CA ALA A 476 11.04 -5.86 9.67
C ALA A 476 10.26 -5.94 8.34
N ALA A 477 9.27 -6.83 8.24
CA ALA A 477 8.37 -6.85 7.10
C ALA A 477 7.37 -5.68 7.14
N ALA A 478 6.81 -5.39 8.31
CA ALA A 478 5.77 -4.36 8.46
C ALA A 478 6.23 -2.98 8.01
N VAL A 479 7.45 -2.57 8.39
CA VAL A 479 8.01 -1.26 8.03
C VAL A 479 8.16 -1.04 6.53
N ARG A 480 8.15 -2.10 5.74
CA ARG A 480 8.23 -2.02 4.27
C ARG A 480 6.91 -1.59 3.63
N TYR A 481 5.80 -1.74 4.35
CA TYR A 481 4.47 -1.34 3.89
C TYR A 481 4.11 0.07 4.36
N VAL A 482 4.29 0.33 5.66
CA VAL A 482 4.01 1.62 6.29
C VAL A 482 4.95 1.78 7.48
N SER A 483 5.41 3.01 7.76
CA SER A 483 6.21 3.31 8.94
C SER A 483 5.47 2.94 10.22
N THR A 484 6.21 2.56 11.24
CA THR A 484 5.67 2.10 12.52
C THR A 484 5.49 3.25 13.51
N LEU A 485 4.66 3.03 14.50
CA LEU A 485 4.38 3.99 15.57
C LEU A 485 5.23 3.67 16.81
N ASP A 486 5.92 4.66 17.33
CA ASP A 486 6.60 4.56 18.62
C ASP A 486 5.59 4.22 19.74
N PRO A 487 5.87 3.25 20.62
CA PRO A 487 4.92 2.83 21.65
C PRO A 487 4.52 3.92 22.65
N ALA A 488 5.43 4.80 23.03
CA ALA A 488 5.12 5.88 23.97
C ALA A 488 4.24 6.94 23.29
N GLU A 489 4.56 7.27 22.05
CA GLU A 489 3.75 8.16 21.22
C GLU A 489 2.35 7.58 20.98
N GLY A 490 2.26 6.29 20.66
CA GLY A 490 1.00 5.59 20.46
C GLY A 490 0.11 5.62 21.71
N ALA A 491 0.68 5.27 22.87
CA ALA A 491 -0.02 5.29 24.14
C ALA A 491 -0.49 6.72 24.52
N ARG A 492 0.34 7.73 24.28
CA ARG A 492 0.00 9.13 24.48
C ARG A 492 -1.17 9.56 23.60
N ARG A 493 -1.10 9.31 22.30
CA ARG A 493 -2.17 9.64 21.34
C ARG A 493 -3.46 8.92 21.66
N TRP A 494 -3.39 7.67 22.09
CA TRP A 494 -4.58 6.92 22.46
C TRP A 494 -5.27 7.53 23.68
N ALA A 495 -4.50 7.94 24.70
CA ALA A 495 -5.06 8.64 25.83
C ALA A 495 -5.72 9.99 25.42
N GLU A 496 -5.15 10.70 24.46
CA GLU A 496 -5.75 11.93 23.92
C GLU A 496 -7.05 11.65 23.18
N GLU A 497 -7.11 10.64 22.33
CA GLU A 497 -8.34 10.23 21.63
C GLU A 497 -9.41 9.77 22.62
N LEU A 498 -9.05 9.03 23.67
CA LEU A 498 -10.00 8.62 24.71
C LEU A 498 -10.55 9.84 25.49
N ALA A 499 -9.67 10.79 25.81
CA ALA A 499 -10.05 12.00 26.51
C ALA A 499 -10.90 12.96 25.67
N SER A 500 -10.75 12.93 24.36
CA SER A 500 -11.50 13.78 23.44
C SER A 500 -12.99 13.44 23.39
N GLY A 501 -13.34 12.16 23.61
CA GLY A 501 -14.70 11.67 23.43
C GLY A 501 -15.19 11.76 21.97
N HIS A 502 -14.28 11.96 21.02
CA HIS A 502 -14.61 12.01 19.60
C HIS A 502 -15.23 10.67 19.15
N THR A 503 -16.30 10.72 18.39
CA THR A 503 -16.97 9.54 17.81
C THR A 503 -16.70 9.45 16.31
N GLY A 504 -16.74 8.24 15.77
CA GLY A 504 -16.44 7.97 14.37
C GLY A 504 -15.07 7.30 14.20
N GLU A 505 -14.49 7.39 13.02
CA GLU A 505 -13.21 6.74 12.69
C GLU A 505 -12.07 7.76 12.67
N ALA A 506 -10.95 7.40 13.29
CA ALA A 506 -9.68 8.07 13.11
C ALA A 506 -8.62 7.04 12.68
N VAL A 507 -7.87 7.38 11.66
CA VAL A 507 -6.83 6.52 11.08
C VAL A 507 -5.47 7.15 11.33
N PHE A 508 -4.56 6.38 11.90
CA PHE A 508 -3.18 6.81 12.12
C PHE A 508 -2.30 6.24 11.03
N LEU A 509 -1.78 7.11 10.20
CA LEU A 509 -1.02 6.74 9.02
C LEU A 509 0.35 7.39 9.05
N GLY A 510 1.37 6.57 8.98
CA GLY A 510 2.75 7.00 8.77
C GLY A 510 3.13 7.02 7.29
N ARG A 511 4.42 7.16 7.01
CA ARG A 511 4.94 7.15 5.64
C ARG A 511 4.63 5.81 4.96
N ILE A 512 4.23 5.88 3.70
CA ILE A 512 3.92 4.71 2.89
C ILE A 512 5.23 4.09 2.40
N GLY A 513 5.42 2.80 2.66
CA GLY A 513 6.64 2.07 2.30
C GLY A 513 6.80 1.82 0.80
N ALA A 514 7.80 1.02 0.47
CA ALA A 514 8.16 0.71 -0.91
C ALA A 514 7.32 -0.42 -1.52
N VAL A 515 6.67 -1.25 -0.70
CA VAL A 515 5.92 -2.43 -1.18
C VAL A 515 4.53 -2.02 -1.61
N LEU A 516 4.41 -1.67 -2.87
CA LEU A 516 3.16 -1.33 -3.53
C LEU A 516 3.04 -2.13 -4.84
N ALA A 517 1.94 -2.86 -5.03
CA ALA A 517 1.59 -3.34 -6.35
C ALA A 517 0.83 -2.24 -7.12
N PRO A 518 0.80 -2.28 -8.47
CA PRO A 518 0.10 -1.29 -9.29
C PRO A 518 -1.35 -1.06 -8.88
N GLY A 519 -2.10 -2.14 -8.63
CA GLY A 519 -3.49 -2.06 -8.19
C GLY A 519 -3.66 -1.36 -6.84
N GLN A 520 -2.72 -1.55 -5.93
CA GLN A 520 -2.74 -0.92 -4.61
C GLN A 520 -2.47 0.58 -4.68
N LEU A 521 -1.52 0.99 -5.51
CA LEU A 521 -1.22 2.41 -5.70
C LEU A 521 -2.47 3.20 -6.08
N ARG A 522 -3.24 2.68 -7.03
CA ARG A 522 -4.47 3.31 -7.53
C ARG A 522 -5.68 3.08 -6.63
N GLY A 523 -5.66 1.96 -5.89
CA GLY A 523 -6.77 1.52 -5.07
C GLY A 523 -6.96 2.30 -3.77
N PHE A 524 -5.94 2.99 -3.25
CA PHE A 524 -6.00 3.63 -1.93
C PHE A 524 -6.86 4.89 -1.86
N GLY A 525 -7.42 5.33 -2.95
CA GLY A 525 -8.16 6.59 -2.95
C GLY A 525 -7.24 7.80 -2.77
N MET A 526 -7.83 8.94 -2.42
CA MET A 526 -7.09 10.20 -2.29
C MET A 526 -6.56 10.39 -0.86
N LEU A 527 -5.25 10.54 -0.72
CA LEU A 527 -4.58 10.87 0.55
C LEU A 527 -4.22 12.36 0.58
N THR A 528 -5.20 13.24 0.56
CA THR A 528 -4.99 14.69 0.51
C THR A 528 -4.15 15.16 1.69
N GLY A 529 -3.06 15.90 1.40
CA GLY A 529 -2.16 16.41 2.43
C GLY A 529 -1.19 15.38 3.02
N HIS A 530 -1.20 14.12 2.57
CA HIS A 530 -0.20 13.15 2.99
C HIS A 530 1.19 13.50 2.42
N PRO A 531 2.27 13.43 3.23
CA PRO A 531 3.60 13.84 2.77
C PRO A 531 4.16 12.99 1.62
N ASP A 532 3.65 11.76 1.42
CA ASP A 532 4.03 10.89 0.30
C ASP A 532 3.22 11.13 -0.97
N LEU A 533 2.23 12.01 -0.94
CA LEU A 533 1.37 12.24 -2.10
C LEU A 533 2.16 12.58 -3.39
N PRO A 534 3.19 13.47 -3.35
CA PRO A 534 4.01 13.74 -4.53
C PRO A 534 4.67 12.47 -5.09
N ARG A 535 5.18 11.61 -4.21
CA ARG A 535 5.81 10.34 -4.58
C ARG A 535 4.82 9.36 -5.21
N LEU A 536 3.63 9.21 -4.60
CA LEU A 536 2.59 8.32 -5.11
C LEU A 536 2.11 8.76 -6.48
N HIS A 537 1.94 10.07 -6.68
CA HIS A 537 1.61 10.63 -7.99
C HIS A 537 2.71 10.41 -9.03
N ALA A 538 3.98 10.55 -8.65
CA ALA A 538 5.09 10.28 -9.54
C ALA A 538 5.11 8.81 -9.99
N LEU A 539 4.89 7.89 -9.05
CA LEU A 539 4.80 6.45 -9.35
C LEU A 539 3.64 6.14 -10.31
N ASP A 540 2.46 6.72 -10.09
CA ASP A 540 1.30 6.51 -10.96
C ASP A 540 1.49 7.15 -12.34
N HIS A 541 2.08 8.34 -12.40
CA HIS A 541 2.37 9.03 -13.65
C HIS A 541 3.26 8.19 -14.58
N HIS A 542 4.35 7.64 -14.03
CA HIS A 542 5.26 6.81 -14.81
C HIS A 542 4.75 5.38 -15.04
N LEU A 543 3.74 4.94 -14.31
CA LEU A 543 3.22 3.58 -14.45
C LEU A 543 2.48 3.40 -15.79
N GLY A 544 1.67 4.36 -16.21
CA GLY A 544 0.81 4.20 -17.38
C GLY A 544 -0.34 3.20 -17.16
N GLU A 545 -0.94 2.68 -18.23
CA GLU A 545 -1.95 1.62 -18.15
C GLU A 545 -1.28 0.26 -18.03
N VAL A 546 -1.53 -0.45 -16.93
CA VAL A 546 -0.94 -1.78 -16.69
C VAL A 546 -1.67 -2.83 -17.51
N GLU A 547 -0.94 -3.55 -18.36
CA GLU A 547 -1.44 -4.67 -19.16
C GLU A 547 -1.09 -6.02 -18.51
N GLU A 548 0.18 -6.16 -18.04
CA GLU A 548 0.65 -7.35 -17.35
C GLU A 548 1.51 -6.96 -16.15
N TYR A 549 1.39 -7.70 -15.07
CA TYR A 549 2.23 -7.55 -13.89
C TYR A 549 2.46 -8.88 -13.18
N ALA A 550 3.69 -9.25 -13.04
CA ALA A 550 4.10 -10.35 -12.18
C ALA A 550 5.08 -9.82 -11.12
N LEU A 551 4.73 -9.98 -9.86
CA LEU A 551 5.45 -9.42 -8.73
C LEU A 551 6.95 -9.78 -8.79
N PHE A 552 7.83 -8.77 -8.75
CA PHE A 552 9.29 -8.85 -8.84
C PHE A 552 9.83 -9.51 -10.11
N ARG A 553 9.01 -9.76 -11.10
CA ARG A 553 9.40 -10.49 -12.29
C ARG A 553 9.23 -9.68 -13.57
N SER A 554 8.02 -9.18 -13.83
CA SER A 554 7.76 -8.47 -15.07
C SER A 554 6.65 -7.44 -14.94
N LEU A 555 6.74 -6.41 -15.76
CA LEU A 555 5.73 -5.38 -15.94
C LEU A 555 5.56 -5.08 -17.42
N ARG A 556 4.31 -5.01 -17.88
CA ARG A 556 3.96 -4.49 -19.21
C ARG A 556 2.92 -3.38 -19.06
N THR A 557 3.21 -2.24 -19.66
CA THR A 557 2.32 -1.08 -19.58
C THR A 557 2.21 -0.40 -20.94
N ARG A 558 1.05 0.20 -21.16
CA ARG A 558 0.82 1.09 -22.28
C ARG A 558 0.93 2.54 -21.78
N TRP A 559 1.67 3.33 -22.52
CA TRP A 559 1.95 4.70 -22.16
C TRP A 559 1.62 5.65 -23.32
N THR A 560 0.86 6.70 -23.03
CA THR A 560 0.44 7.69 -24.02
C THR A 560 0.95 9.06 -23.62
N LEU A 561 1.64 9.71 -24.56
CA LEU A 561 2.09 11.09 -24.43
C LEU A 561 1.27 11.97 -25.38
N GLU A 562 0.85 13.13 -24.90
CA GLU A 562 0.09 14.11 -25.67
C GLU A 562 0.80 15.48 -25.61
N ALA A 563 1.06 16.05 -26.78
CA ALA A 563 1.50 17.44 -26.87
C ALA A 563 0.49 18.35 -26.14
N GLY A 564 0.88 19.42 -25.58
CA GLY A 564 0.01 20.31 -24.81
C GLY A 564 -0.29 19.87 -23.37
N ARG A 565 -0.01 18.60 -22.99
CA ARG A 565 -0.01 18.16 -21.59
C ARG A 565 1.37 18.20 -20.96
N HIS A 566 2.42 18.20 -21.78
CA HIS A 566 3.81 18.11 -21.30
C HIS A 566 4.69 19.11 -22.04
N PRO A 567 5.20 20.14 -21.40
CA PRO A 567 6.04 21.17 -22.06
C PRO A 567 7.25 20.58 -22.76
N CYS A 568 7.85 19.53 -22.21
CA CYS A 568 9.03 18.90 -22.80
C CYS A 568 8.80 18.29 -24.19
N LEU A 569 7.56 18.01 -24.60
CA LEU A 569 7.28 17.42 -25.90
C LEU A 569 7.38 18.43 -27.06
N ALA A 570 7.44 19.70 -26.76
CA ALA A 570 7.68 20.75 -27.77
C ALA A 570 9.18 21.05 -27.98
N GLU A 571 10.06 20.41 -27.21
CA GLU A 571 11.49 20.74 -27.20
C GLU A 571 12.30 20.09 -28.32
N LEU A 572 12.05 18.82 -28.60
CA LEU A 572 12.79 18.05 -29.58
C LEU A 572 11.98 17.90 -30.88
N ARG A 573 12.63 18.13 -32.01
CA ARG A 573 12.12 17.74 -33.33
C ARG A 573 13.08 16.77 -33.99
N VAL A 574 12.51 15.75 -34.58
CA VAL A 574 13.21 14.75 -35.38
C VAL A 574 12.63 14.82 -36.79
N GLU A 575 13.46 15.16 -37.77
CA GLU A 575 13.02 15.39 -39.15
C GLU A 575 11.84 16.38 -39.25
N GLY A 576 11.92 17.47 -38.50
CA GLY A 576 10.88 18.50 -38.46
C GLY A 576 9.61 18.17 -37.68
N ALA A 577 9.40 16.92 -37.24
CA ALA A 577 8.26 16.52 -36.41
C ALA A 577 8.59 16.61 -34.91
N GLU A 578 7.63 17.05 -34.10
CA GLU A 578 7.76 17.04 -32.64
C GLU A 578 8.03 15.62 -32.16
N ALA A 579 8.92 15.48 -31.17
CA ALA A 579 9.39 14.20 -30.68
C ALA A 579 9.60 14.22 -29.16
N VAL A 580 9.55 13.05 -28.56
CA VAL A 580 9.84 12.89 -27.13
C VAL A 580 11.34 13.03 -26.89
N PRO A 581 11.79 13.89 -25.97
CA PRO A 581 13.20 14.01 -25.62
C PRO A 581 13.77 12.68 -25.10
N VAL A 582 15.02 12.41 -25.45
CA VAL A 582 15.70 11.13 -25.13
C VAL A 582 15.83 10.93 -23.62
N GLY A 583 16.07 11.99 -22.85
CA GLY A 583 16.15 11.95 -21.40
C GLY A 583 14.83 11.57 -20.75
N VAL A 584 13.71 11.95 -21.37
CA VAL A 584 12.36 11.56 -20.94
C VAL A 584 12.12 10.06 -21.16
N VAL A 585 12.54 9.53 -22.30
CA VAL A 585 12.45 8.10 -22.60
C VAL A 585 13.29 7.27 -21.61
N LEU A 586 14.51 7.71 -21.34
CA LEU A 586 15.38 7.07 -20.37
C LEU A 586 14.72 7.02 -18.98
N GLU A 587 14.12 8.12 -18.54
CA GLU A 587 13.44 8.17 -17.23
C GLU A 587 12.26 7.18 -17.17
N HIS A 588 11.49 7.05 -18.24
CA HIS A 588 10.41 6.07 -18.29
C HIS A 588 10.89 4.61 -18.29
N LEU A 589 12.04 4.32 -18.89
CA LEU A 589 12.67 3.00 -18.79
C LEU A 589 13.10 2.71 -17.36
N VAL A 590 13.77 3.67 -16.71
CA VAL A 590 14.20 3.55 -15.30
C VAL A 590 13.00 3.33 -14.38
N ALA A 591 11.96 4.14 -14.52
CA ALA A 591 10.75 4.03 -13.71
C ALA A 591 10.03 2.68 -13.86
N ALA A 592 10.12 2.03 -15.03
CA ALA A 592 9.59 0.69 -15.21
C ALA A 592 10.39 -0.37 -14.46
N GLY A 593 11.70 -0.23 -14.46
CA GLY A 593 12.60 -1.17 -13.78
C GLY A 593 12.30 -1.29 -12.30
N ASP A 594 11.93 -0.20 -11.67
CA ASP A 594 11.66 -0.16 -10.24
C ASP A 594 10.48 -1.03 -9.79
N TRP A 595 9.52 -1.30 -10.66
CA TRP A 595 8.38 -2.16 -10.36
C TRP A 595 8.73 -3.65 -10.29
N VAL A 596 9.87 -4.04 -10.81
CA VAL A 596 10.32 -5.45 -10.88
C VAL A 596 11.53 -5.74 -10.01
N VAL A 597 11.99 -4.78 -9.21
CA VAL A 597 13.04 -5.01 -8.20
C VAL A 597 12.47 -5.80 -7.03
N PRO A 598 13.12 -6.93 -6.63
CA PRO A 598 12.57 -7.85 -5.65
C PRO A 598 12.49 -7.27 -4.24
N GLU A 599 11.43 -7.67 -3.54
CA GLU A 599 11.31 -7.50 -2.11
C GLU A 599 12.32 -8.40 -1.39
N GLY A 600 12.95 -7.91 -0.34
CA GLY A 600 13.86 -8.72 0.48
C GLY A 600 15.32 -8.62 0.12
N TRP A 601 15.64 -8.01 -0.97
CA TRP A 601 17.01 -7.58 -1.21
C TRP A 601 17.33 -6.37 -0.34
N PRO A 602 18.57 -6.28 0.21
CA PRO A 602 19.02 -5.05 0.82
C PRO A 602 18.85 -3.93 -0.22
N LEU A 603 18.84 -2.71 0.24
CA LEU A 603 18.81 -1.49 -0.53
C LEU A 603 19.43 -1.69 -1.93
N LEU A 604 18.60 -1.67 -2.99
CA LEU A 604 19.11 -1.74 -4.34
C LEU A 604 19.13 -0.35 -4.95
N HIS A 605 20.33 0.11 -5.23
CA HIS A 605 20.55 1.34 -5.97
C HIS A 605 20.62 1.02 -7.46
N LEU A 606 19.97 1.83 -8.31
CA LEU A 606 20.30 1.82 -9.73
C LEU A 606 21.74 2.32 -9.88
N ARG A 607 22.61 1.46 -10.40
CA ARG A 607 24.04 1.71 -10.52
C ARG A 607 24.43 2.06 -11.94
N GLU A 608 23.84 1.36 -12.89
CA GLU A 608 24.20 1.49 -14.29
C GLU A 608 22.99 1.28 -15.20
N VAL A 609 23.03 1.93 -16.35
CA VAL A 609 22.21 1.64 -17.51
C VAL A 609 23.15 1.16 -18.61
N ARG A 610 22.96 -0.08 -19.06
CA ARG A 610 23.80 -0.70 -20.09
C ARG A 610 23.06 -0.81 -21.41
N GLY A 611 23.76 -0.52 -22.51
CA GLY A 611 23.24 -0.72 -23.86
C GLY A 611 21.96 0.07 -24.12
N PHE A 612 21.85 1.28 -23.58
CA PHE A 612 20.71 2.15 -23.88
C PHE A 612 20.72 2.54 -25.35
N THR A 613 19.65 2.13 -26.04
CA THR A 613 19.46 2.41 -27.47
C THR A 613 18.12 3.09 -27.68
N VAL A 614 18.09 4.07 -28.58
CA VAL A 614 16.88 4.80 -28.97
C VAL A 614 16.86 5.00 -30.49
N HIS A 615 15.81 4.55 -31.13
CA HIS A 615 15.50 4.82 -32.53
C HIS A 615 14.77 6.17 -32.59
N LEU A 616 15.46 7.23 -32.99
CA LEU A 616 14.97 8.60 -32.90
C LEU A 616 13.69 8.82 -33.72
N ALA A 617 13.56 8.20 -34.90
CA ALA A 617 12.34 8.27 -35.69
C ALA A 617 11.09 7.73 -34.96
N GLY A 618 11.26 6.75 -34.06
CA GLY A 618 10.18 6.20 -33.26
C GLY A 618 9.70 7.12 -32.12
N LEU A 619 10.41 8.21 -31.87
CA LEU A 619 10.02 9.22 -30.86
C LEU A 619 9.08 10.29 -31.38
N ARG A 620 8.80 10.33 -32.69
CA ARG A 620 7.97 11.36 -33.34
C ARG A 620 6.52 11.25 -32.93
N LEU A 621 5.90 12.39 -32.62
CA LEU A 621 4.48 12.47 -32.34
C LEU A 621 3.67 12.44 -33.64
N THR A 622 2.62 11.64 -33.68
CA THR A 622 1.67 11.62 -34.78
C THR A 622 0.38 12.29 -34.32
N GLY A 623 0.01 13.40 -34.97
CA GLY A 623 -1.15 14.19 -34.55
C GLY A 623 -1.03 14.73 -33.12
N GLY A 624 0.19 15.06 -32.68
CA GLY A 624 0.46 15.53 -31.32
C GLY A 624 0.39 14.44 -30.24
N ARG A 625 0.40 13.17 -30.63
CA ARG A 625 0.30 12.02 -29.71
C ARG A 625 1.32 10.95 -30.06
N LEU A 626 1.88 10.30 -29.03
CA LEU A 626 2.68 9.09 -29.15
C LEU A 626 2.14 8.04 -28.16
N GLU A 627 1.89 6.84 -28.64
CA GLU A 627 1.54 5.68 -27.83
C GLU A 627 2.67 4.66 -27.89
N LEU A 628 3.08 4.16 -26.72
CA LEU A 628 4.20 3.25 -26.58
C LEU A 628 3.82 2.11 -25.63
N HIS A 629 4.29 0.91 -25.94
CA HIS A 629 4.22 -0.26 -25.07
C HIS A 629 5.56 -0.48 -24.40
N ARG A 630 5.55 -0.55 -23.12
CA ARG A 630 6.74 -0.68 -22.30
C ARG A 630 6.77 -2.04 -21.62
N TRP A 631 7.91 -2.69 -21.67
CA TRP A 631 8.18 -3.94 -21.02
C TRP A 631 9.37 -3.83 -20.07
N ALA A 632 9.28 -4.46 -18.90
CA ALA A 632 10.38 -4.63 -17.97
C ALA A 632 10.40 -6.07 -17.45
N GLU A 633 11.56 -6.72 -17.43
CA GLU A 633 11.74 -8.07 -16.90
C GLU A 633 12.99 -8.12 -16.02
N GLY A 634 12.80 -8.52 -14.75
CA GLY A 634 13.87 -8.58 -13.76
C GLY A 634 14.45 -10.00 -13.64
N VAL A 635 15.78 -10.08 -13.58
CA VAL A 635 16.49 -11.34 -13.41
C VAL A 635 17.76 -11.13 -12.58
N ARG A 636 18.13 -12.13 -11.78
CA ARG A 636 19.40 -12.15 -11.07
C ARG A 636 20.49 -12.73 -11.97
N ARG A 637 21.55 -11.94 -12.25
CA ARG A 637 22.73 -12.38 -12.98
C ARG A 637 23.99 -11.90 -12.25
N ASP A 638 24.99 -12.76 -12.11
CA ASP A 638 26.31 -12.44 -11.54
C ASP A 638 26.28 -11.75 -10.16
N GLY A 639 25.29 -12.06 -9.33
CA GLY A 639 25.12 -11.45 -8.02
C GLY A 639 24.42 -10.09 -8.02
N GLU A 640 24.14 -9.52 -9.18
CA GLU A 640 23.41 -8.28 -9.39
C GLU A 640 21.94 -8.55 -9.77
N TRP A 641 21.07 -7.60 -9.54
CA TRP A 641 19.74 -7.61 -10.10
C TRP A 641 19.73 -6.78 -11.38
N GLN A 642 19.40 -7.42 -12.48
CA GLN A 642 19.34 -6.79 -13.79
C GLN A 642 17.90 -6.74 -14.25
N VAL A 643 17.49 -5.62 -14.86
CA VAL A 643 16.18 -5.45 -15.45
C VAL A 643 16.34 -5.06 -16.90
N ASP A 644 15.93 -5.96 -17.78
CA ASP A 644 15.83 -5.66 -19.20
C ASP A 644 14.54 -4.85 -19.43
N VAL A 645 14.69 -3.64 -19.97
CA VAL A 645 13.59 -2.73 -20.24
C VAL A 645 13.54 -2.37 -21.70
N SER A 646 12.34 -2.27 -22.23
CA SER A 646 12.13 -1.86 -23.61
C SER A 646 10.85 -1.07 -23.79
N VAL A 647 10.82 -0.31 -24.88
CA VAL A 647 9.67 0.44 -25.36
C VAL A 647 9.50 0.14 -26.83
N ASP A 648 8.29 -0.31 -27.19
CA ASP A 648 7.91 -0.66 -28.56
C ASP A 648 6.74 0.25 -28.99
N ASP A 649 6.63 0.53 -30.29
CA ASP A 649 5.45 1.21 -30.83
C ASP A 649 4.24 0.25 -30.89
N PRO A 650 3.04 0.72 -31.24
CA PRO A 650 1.85 -0.13 -31.34
C PRO A 650 1.95 -1.22 -32.41
N SER A 651 2.88 -1.13 -33.36
CA SER A 651 3.16 -2.17 -34.37
C SER A 651 4.06 -3.28 -33.83
N GLY A 652 4.69 -3.08 -32.66
CA GLY A 652 5.67 -3.96 -32.05
C GLY A 652 7.11 -3.69 -32.49
N ALA A 653 7.36 -2.56 -33.19
CA ALA A 653 8.73 -2.17 -33.54
C ALA A 653 9.41 -1.52 -32.34
N ARG A 654 10.67 -1.92 -32.07
CA ARG A 654 11.47 -1.40 -30.96
C ARG A 654 11.76 0.07 -31.17
N VAL A 655 11.42 0.88 -30.15
CA VAL A 655 11.71 2.33 -30.10
C VAL A 655 12.91 2.60 -29.21
N ALA A 656 12.96 1.95 -28.02
CA ALA A 656 14.09 2.10 -27.11
C ALA A 656 14.28 0.86 -26.26
N GLY A 657 15.47 0.70 -25.67
CA GLY A 657 15.74 -0.40 -24.74
C GLY A 657 17.04 -0.19 -23.96
N ALA A 658 17.14 -0.87 -22.83
CA ALA A 658 18.32 -0.85 -21.97
C ALA A 658 18.29 -2.04 -20.99
N THR A 659 19.42 -2.35 -20.38
CA THR A 659 19.51 -3.18 -19.18
C THR A 659 19.87 -2.30 -17.99
N LEU A 660 19.00 -2.24 -16.99
CA LEU A 660 19.21 -1.53 -15.73
C LEU A 660 19.90 -2.46 -14.75
N VAL A 661 20.95 -2.00 -14.09
CA VAL A 661 21.70 -2.80 -13.12
C VAL A 661 21.57 -2.20 -11.73
N TYR A 662 21.08 -3.03 -10.81
CA TYR A 662 20.85 -2.67 -9.42
C TYR A 662 21.80 -3.44 -8.50
N GLY A 663 22.29 -2.77 -7.45
CA GLY A 663 23.16 -3.39 -6.44
C GLY A 663 22.92 -2.79 -5.05
N PRO A 664 23.45 -3.46 -4.00
CA PRO A 664 23.23 -3.05 -2.61
C PRO A 664 23.94 -1.73 -2.24
N GLU A 665 24.95 -1.36 -3.01
CA GLU A 665 25.70 -0.13 -2.79
C GLU A 665 25.61 0.79 -4.03
N PRO A 666 25.65 2.11 -3.85
CA PRO A 666 25.76 3.06 -4.95
C PRO A 666 26.95 2.72 -5.86
N ALA A 667 26.86 3.09 -7.13
CA ALA A 667 27.97 2.90 -8.04
C ALA A 667 29.15 3.78 -7.65
N VAL A 668 30.33 3.22 -7.76
CA VAL A 668 31.58 3.97 -7.74
C VAL A 668 31.92 4.32 -9.19
N LEU A 669 32.02 5.60 -9.49
CA LEU A 669 32.38 6.04 -10.83
C LEU A 669 33.83 5.62 -11.15
N PRO A 670 34.15 5.28 -12.42
CA PRO A 670 35.51 5.08 -12.83
C PRO A 670 36.34 6.36 -12.59
N ALA A 671 37.62 6.25 -12.45
CA ALA A 671 38.48 7.43 -12.36
C ALA A 671 38.49 8.16 -13.72
N PRO A 672 38.25 9.46 -13.76
CA PRO A 672 38.34 10.20 -15.02
C PRO A 672 39.76 10.11 -15.59
N GLY A 673 39.82 9.76 -16.86
CA GLY A 673 41.08 9.81 -17.59
C GLY A 673 41.68 11.21 -17.64
N PRO A 674 42.99 11.38 -17.93
CA PRO A 674 43.57 12.68 -18.06
C PRO A 674 42.82 13.47 -19.14
N THR A 675 42.39 14.68 -18.78
CA THR A 675 41.75 15.62 -19.73
C THR A 675 42.69 15.87 -20.89
N THR A 676 42.30 15.45 -22.08
CA THR A 676 43.03 15.81 -23.27
C THR A 676 42.59 17.20 -23.70
N ASP A 677 43.53 18.14 -23.82
CA ASP A 677 43.29 19.49 -24.33
C ASP A 677 42.81 19.54 -25.79
N ARG A 678 42.52 18.41 -26.36
CA ARG A 678 42.04 18.25 -27.74
C ARG A 678 40.66 17.61 -27.79
N VAL A 679 39.65 18.41 -27.44
CA VAL A 679 38.34 18.20 -28.09
C VAL A 679 38.51 18.76 -29.50
N PRO A 680 38.40 18.01 -30.60
CA PRO A 680 38.40 18.59 -31.93
C PRO A 680 37.34 19.68 -31.98
N ALA A 681 37.75 20.88 -32.35
CA ALA A 681 36.79 21.91 -32.64
C ALA A 681 35.82 21.32 -33.67
N ALA A 682 34.52 21.32 -33.36
CA ALA A 682 33.52 20.94 -34.36
C ALA A 682 33.74 21.89 -35.55
N GLU A 683 34.23 21.37 -36.66
CA GLU A 683 34.11 22.09 -37.93
C GLU A 683 32.63 22.42 -38.09
N GLU A 684 32.34 23.69 -38.38
CA GLU A 684 30.98 24.15 -38.62
C GLU A 684 30.37 23.26 -39.69
N ALA A 685 29.52 22.36 -39.28
CA ALA A 685 28.83 21.41 -40.16
C ALA A 685 27.87 22.18 -41.07
N PRO A 686 27.78 21.85 -42.35
CA PRO A 686 26.93 22.55 -43.28
C PRO A 686 25.44 22.35 -42.98
N SER A 687 24.72 23.45 -43.18
CA SER A 687 23.27 23.66 -43.22
C SER A 687 22.28 22.66 -42.63
N ASP A 688 21.35 23.20 -41.90
CA ASP A 688 20.28 22.73 -41.02
C ASP A 688 19.22 21.74 -41.57
N ALA A 689 19.39 21.18 -42.70
CA ALA A 689 18.37 20.27 -43.27
C ALA A 689 18.63 18.80 -42.80
N GLY A 690 17.85 18.32 -41.86
CA GLY A 690 17.79 16.92 -41.46
C GLY A 690 18.42 16.56 -40.12
N ARG A 691 18.80 17.55 -39.33
CA ARG A 691 19.33 17.37 -37.96
C ARG A 691 18.25 17.37 -36.91
N LEU A 692 18.62 16.90 -35.71
CA LEU A 692 17.81 17.11 -34.54
C LEU A 692 17.73 18.60 -34.18
N GLU A 693 16.52 19.08 -33.93
CA GLU A 693 16.28 20.48 -33.56
C GLU A 693 15.76 20.56 -32.14
N TRP A 694 16.28 21.46 -31.33
CA TRP A 694 15.77 21.76 -29.98
C TRP A 694 15.21 23.19 -29.96
N ALA A 695 13.99 23.34 -29.42
CA ALA A 695 13.38 24.65 -29.24
C ALA A 695 14.17 25.53 -28.24
N GLY A 696 14.87 24.91 -27.32
CA GLY A 696 15.77 25.60 -26.37
C GLY A 696 15.06 26.31 -25.22
N VAL A 697 13.79 25.99 -24.96
CA VAL A 697 13.02 26.55 -23.83
C VAL A 697 13.29 25.75 -22.57
N VAL A 698 13.12 24.42 -22.64
CA VAL A 698 13.39 23.49 -21.54
C VAL A 698 14.85 23.04 -21.51
N PHE A 699 15.41 22.77 -22.69
CA PHE A 699 16.80 22.37 -22.88
C PHE A 699 17.55 23.39 -23.75
N PRO A 700 17.96 24.56 -23.18
CA PRO A 700 18.68 25.56 -23.95
C PRO A 700 20.01 25.02 -24.50
N ALA A 701 20.41 25.53 -25.62
CA ALA A 701 21.73 25.23 -26.17
C ALA A 701 22.80 25.83 -25.25
N GLU A 702 23.52 24.99 -24.55
CA GLU A 702 24.64 25.42 -23.73
C GLU A 702 25.88 25.63 -24.62
N ARG A 703 26.62 26.73 -24.38
CA ARG A 703 27.88 26.93 -25.04
C ARG A 703 29.01 26.34 -24.20
N PRO A 704 30.10 25.89 -24.82
CA PRO A 704 31.28 25.50 -24.07
C PRO A 704 31.75 26.65 -23.19
N GLU A 705 32.19 26.37 -21.97
CA GLU A 705 32.72 27.41 -21.09
C GLU A 705 33.94 28.09 -21.72
N PRO A 706 34.09 29.44 -21.63
CA PRO A 706 35.25 30.12 -22.13
C PRO A 706 36.52 29.61 -21.46
N GLY A 707 37.46 29.09 -22.26
CA GLY A 707 38.72 28.50 -21.76
C GLY A 707 38.68 27.06 -21.34
N ALA A 708 37.51 26.39 -21.41
CA ALA A 708 37.34 24.95 -21.14
C ALA A 708 36.55 24.29 -22.28
N PRO A 709 37.14 24.06 -23.45
CA PRO A 709 36.47 23.46 -24.58
C PRO A 709 36.05 22.04 -24.23
N GLY A 710 34.75 21.71 -24.46
CA GLY A 710 34.17 20.44 -24.11
C GLY A 710 33.56 20.36 -22.71
N GLU A 711 33.52 21.44 -21.95
CA GLU A 711 32.80 21.58 -20.71
C GLU A 711 31.60 22.54 -20.90
N TYR A 712 30.44 22.10 -20.46
CA TYR A 712 29.13 22.74 -20.61
C TYR A 712 28.51 22.99 -19.25
N ALA A 713 28.22 24.25 -18.93
CA ALA A 713 27.40 24.57 -17.75
C ALA A 713 25.94 24.24 -18.07
N LEU A 714 25.31 23.49 -17.25
CA LEU A 714 23.93 23.05 -17.48
C LEU A 714 22.94 23.88 -16.67
N ARG A 715 21.87 24.31 -17.31
CA ARG A 715 20.72 24.88 -16.62
C ARG A 715 19.96 23.75 -15.90
N PRO A 716 19.63 23.93 -14.60
CA PRO A 716 18.77 22.96 -13.91
C PRO A 716 17.40 22.89 -14.57
N VAL A 717 16.99 21.68 -14.89
CA VAL A 717 15.62 21.36 -15.35
C VAL A 717 14.81 20.88 -14.14
N THR A 718 13.70 21.53 -13.90
CA THR A 718 12.80 21.15 -12.81
C THR A 718 11.73 20.18 -13.31
N PRO A 719 11.11 19.37 -12.44
CA PRO A 719 9.98 18.54 -12.84
C PRO A 719 8.83 19.31 -13.50
N ALA A 720 8.60 20.55 -13.10
CA ALA A 720 7.56 21.40 -13.66
C ALA A 720 7.89 21.88 -15.10
N ASP A 721 9.16 21.92 -15.49
CA ASP A 721 9.56 22.19 -16.87
C ASP A 721 9.21 21.02 -17.80
N LEU A 722 9.11 19.81 -17.27
CA LEU A 722 8.83 18.61 -18.04
C LEU A 722 7.34 18.27 -18.08
N TRP A 723 6.62 18.43 -16.94
CA TRP A 723 5.28 17.87 -16.74
C TRP A 723 4.29 18.91 -16.21
N THR A 724 3.08 18.92 -16.75
CA THR A 724 1.96 19.75 -16.27
C THR A 724 1.04 18.98 -15.32
N THR A 725 1.58 18.24 -14.39
CA THR A 725 0.82 17.50 -13.37
C THR A 725 0.82 18.25 -12.03
N PRO A 726 -0.17 18.07 -11.17
CA PRO A 726 -0.19 18.71 -9.85
C PRO A 726 1.05 18.45 -8.99
N PHE A 727 1.65 17.26 -9.16
CA PHE A 727 2.89 16.85 -8.51
C PHE A 727 3.83 16.30 -9.58
N PRO A 728 4.57 17.17 -10.27
CA PRO A 728 5.45 16.73 -11.35
C PRO A 728 6.49 15.74 -10.82
N PRO A 729 6.61 14.54 -11.42
CA PRO A 729 7.57 13.56 -10.97
C PRO A 729 9.00 14.05 -11.14
N GLY A 730 9.85 13.76 -10.14
CA GLY A 730 11.29 13.94 -10.26
C GLY A 730 11.90 13.04 -11.33
N HIS A 731 13.17 13.19 -11.58
CA HIS A 731 13.94 12.37 -12.51
C HIS A 731 15.16 11.78 -11.81
N THR A 732 15.63 10.63 -12.31
CA THR A 732 16.76 9.87 -11.76
C THR A 732 18.06 10.31 -12.42
N VAL A 733 18.01 10.59 -13.70
CA VAL A 733 19.13 11.06 -14.51
C VAL A 733 18.83 12.49 -14.97
N SER A 734 19.81 13.38 -14.91
CA SER A 734 19.65 14.76 -15.39
C SER A 734 19.23 14.78 -16.86
N PRO A 735 17.99 15.22 -17.18
CA PRO A 735 17.54 15.29 -18.57
C PRO A 735 18.38 16.29 -19.38
N ALA A 736 18.80 17.42 -18.76
CA ALA A 736 19.66 18.39 -19.42
C ALA A 736 21.03 17.80 -19.81
N ALA A 737 21.59 16.91 -18.95
CA ALA A 737 22.84 16.23 -19.29
C ALA A 737 22.64 15.27 -20.47
N VAL A 738 21.57 14.50 -20.48
CA VAL A 738 21.25 13.56 -21.57
C VAL A 738 21.03 14.31 -22.88
N GLU A 739 20.20 15.36 -22.88
CA GLU A 739 19.91 16.13 -24.09
C GLU A 739 21.15 16.87 -24.63
N THR A 740 22.03 17.35 -23.75
CA THR A 740 23.30 17.96 -24.16
C THR A 740 24.24 16.93 -24.78
N MET A 741 24.35 15.70 -24.20
CA MET A 741 25.11 14.60 -24.80
C MET A 741 24.58 14.24 -26.20
N VAL A 742 23.27 14.13 -26.34
CA VAL A 742 22.62 13.81 -27.62
C VAL A 742 22.91 14.90 -28.65
N ARG A 743 22.71 16.16 -28.29
CA ARG A 743 22.97 17.34 -29.15
C ARG A 743 24.40 17.40 -29.62
N GLU A 744 25.34 17.22 -28.71
CA GLU A 744 26.76 17.29 -29.06
C GLU A 744 27.22 16.08 -29.87
N THR A 745 26.60 14.93 -29.68
CA THR A 745 26.85 13.73 -30.49
C THR A 745 26.28 13.92 -31.91
N ASP A 746 25.09 14.49 -32.05
CA ASP A 746 24.51 14.84 -33.36
C ASP A 746 25.37 15.86 -34.13
N ARG A 747 25.83 16.91 -33.47
CA ARG A 747 26.74 17.91 -34.07
C ARG A 747 28.03 17.32 -34.60
N ARG A 748 28.54 16.25 -33.98
CA ARG A 748 29.79 15.59 -34.38
C ARG A 748 29.57 14.47 -35.37
N SER A 749 28.31 14.07 -35.63
CA SER A 749 27.98 13.03 -36.60
C SER A 749 28.10 13.59 -38.04
N PRO A 750 28.77 12.87 -38.94
CA PRO A 750 28.94 13.32 -40.35
C PRO A 750 27.64 13.18 -41.18
N ARG A 751 26.60 12.54 -40.66
CA ARG A 751 25.34 12.30 -41.40
C ARG A 751 24.14 12.89 -40.66
N PRO A 752 23.14 13.44 -41.35
CA PRO A 752 21.91 13.90 -40.77
C PRO A 752 21.08 12.67 -40.39
N ALA A 753 20.48 12.67 -39.22
CA ALA A 753 19.99 11.42 -38.71
C ALA A 753 18.58 11.44 -38.13
N ALA A 754 17.75 10.58 -38.68
CA ALA A 754 16.76 9.82 -37.94
C ALA A 754 17.33 8.46 -37.50
N GLY A 755 18.55 8.45 -36.99
CA GLY A 755 19.29 7.24 -36.69
C GLY A 755 19.03 6.68 -35.30
N THR A 756 19.93 5.78 -34.91
CA THR A 756 19.89 5.14 -33.59
C THR A 756 20.95 5.76 -32.69
N LEU A 757 20.51 6.36 -31.58
CA LEU A 757 21.39 6.75 -30.49
C LEU A 757 21.70 5.53 -29.62
N THR A 758 22.97 5.35 -29.32
CA THR A 758 23.43 4.31 -28.38
C THR A 758 24.26 4.94 -27.27
N VAL A 759 24.03 4.53 -26.04
CA VAL A 759 24.91 4.75 -24.89
C VAL A 759 25.33 3.37 -24.39
N GLY A 760 26.59 3.04 -24.57
CA GLY A 760 27.12 1.73 -24.21
C GLY A 760 26.98 1.46 -22.71
N ARG A 761 27.32 2.44 -21.90
CA ARG A 761 27.25 2.37 -20.44
C ARG A 761 27.01 3.74 -19.85
N LEU A 762 26.07 3.84 -18.89
CA LEU A 762 25.81 5.01 -18.10
C LEU A 762 25.90 4.65 -16.62
N VAL A 763 26.93 5.11 -15.93
CA VAL A 763 27.14 4.87 -14.50
C VAL A 763 26.57 6.04 -13.70
N LEU A 764 25.75 5.73 -12.70
CA LEU A 764 25.01 6.68 -11.91
C LEU A 764 25.42 6.63 -10.44
N SER A 765 25.85 7.75 -9.89
CA SER A 765 26.14 7.94 -8.48
C SER A 765 25.04 8.83 -7.84
N PRO A 766 24.90 8.85 -6.51
CA PRO A 766 23.96 9.76 -5.86
C PRO A 766 24.20 11.21 -6.27
N GLY A 767 23.17 11.84 -6.82
CA GLY A 767 23.24 13.19 -7.37
C GLY A 767 23.18 13.29 -8.90
N ALA A 768 23.18 12.18 -9.62
CA ALA A 768 23.09 12.12 -11.10
C ALA A 768 21.85 12.84 -11.67
N GLN A 769 20.79 13.01 -10.87
CA GLN A 769 19.59 13.76 -11.24
C GLN A 769 19.82 15.28 -11.36
N ARG A 770 20.91 15.81 -10.79
CA ARG A 770 21.25 17.24 -10.79
C ARG A 770 22.71 17.42 -11.20
N VAL A 771 22.94 17.47 -12.48
CA VAL A 771 24.28 17.77 -13.05
C VAL A 771 24.37 19.26 -13.31
N ASP A 772 25.39 19.91 -12.74
CA ASP A 772 25.63 21.34 -12.91
C ASP A 772 26.49 21.60 -14.14
N ARG A 773 27.38 20.65 -14.47
CA ARG A 773 28.29 20.73 -15.60
C ARG A 773 28.40 19.36 -16.28
N LEU A 774 28.52 19.38 -17.58
CA LEU A 774 28.80 18.20 -18.40
C LEU A 774 30.16 18.40 -19.09
N ARG A 775 31.05 17.42 -18.98
CA ARG A 775 32.39 17.45 -19.55
C ARG A 775 32.61 16.27 -20.48
N ALA A 776 33.15 16.52 -21.66
CA ALA A 776 33.61 15.45 -22.54
C ALA A 776 34.83 14.76 -21.93
N GLY A 777 34.87 13.43 -22.00
CA GLY A 777 35.97 12.62 -21.54
C GLY A 777 37.10 12.52 -22.57
N ALA A 778 38.11 11.72 -22.24
CA ALA A 778 39.28 11.51 -23.10
C ALA A 778 38.96 10.63 -24.34
N ALA A 779 38.02 9.70 -24.21
CA ALA A 779 37.60 8.87 -25.33
C ALA A 779 36.41 9.48 -26.10
N PRO A 780 36.33 9.29 -27.42
CA PRO A 780 35.14 9.67 -28.18
C PRO A 780 33.88 9.04 -27.60
N GLY A 781 32.82 9.83 -27.39
CA GLY A 781 31.58 9.38 -26.80
C GLY A 781 31.62 9.12 -25.28
N GLU A 782 32.66 9.59 -24.61
CA GLU A 782 32.78 9.62 -23.15
C GLU A 782 32.34 10.97 -22.59
N TRP A 783 31.50 10.94 -21.53
CA TRP A 783 30.96 12.13 -20.89
C TRP A 783 30.93 12.00 -19.37
N TRP A 784 31.22 13.12 -18.69
CA TRP A 784 31.24 13.21 -17.24
C TRP A 784 30.28 14.28 -16.77
N GLY A 785 29.31 13.89 -15.92
CA GLY A 785 28.44 14.83 -15.24
C GLY A 785 28.99 15.21 -13.87
N VAL A 786 29.10 16.51 -13.60
CA VAL A 786 29.65 17.03 -12.36
C VAL A 786 28.56 17.79 -11.61
N ARG A 787 28.52 17.61 -10.29
CA ARG A 787 27.66 18.32 -9.35
C ARG A 787 28.47 18.82 -8.18
N ALA A 788 28.43 20.13 -7.92
CA ALA A 788 29.17 20.76 -6.83
C ALA A 788 30.65 20.32 -6.77
N GLY A 789 31.30 20.20 -7.94
CA GLY A 789 32.71 19.83 -8.07
C GLY A 789 33.01 18.32 -7.91
N ARG A 790 31.97 17.46 -7.86
CA ARG A 790 32.12 15.99 -7.79
C ARG A 790 31.49 15.35 -9.02
N GLU A 791 32.15 14.36 -9.58
CA GLU A 791 31.54 13.51 -10.60
C GLU A 791 30.39 12.70 -9.99
N VAL A 792 29.25 12.71 -10.69
CA VAL A 792 28.02 11.99 -10.28
C VAL A 792 27.47 11.11 -11.41
N LEU A 793 27.98 11.27 -12.62
CA LEU A 793 27.55 10.53 -13.81
C LEU A 793 28.75 10.31 -14.73
N CYS A 794 28.85 9.13 -15.30
CA CYS A 794 29.77 8.81 -16.38
C CYS A 794 29.03 8.06 -17.49
N ALA A 795 29.10 8.56 -18.72
CA ALA A 795 28.56 7.91 -19.91
C ALA A 795 29.69 7.51 -20.84
N GLU A 796 29.65 6.29 -21.34
CA GLU A 796 30.66 5.71 -22.23
C GLU A 796 29.98 5.16 -23.50
N GLY A 797 30.66 5.31 -24.64
CA GLY A 797 30.16 4.77 -25.91
C GLY A 797 28.90 5.47 -26.42
N VAL A 798 28.80 6.79 -26.22
CA VAL A 798 27.71 7.60 -26.79
C VAL A 798 27.95 7.80 -28.27
N THR A 799 27.11 7.20 -29.10
CA THR A 799 27.22 7.21 -30.55
C THR A 799 25.86 7.42 -31.20
N LEU A 800 25.89 8.02 -32.37
CA LEU A 800 24.73 8.16 -33.24
C LEU A 800 25.06 7.48 -34.58
N THR A 801 24.29 6.47 -34.94
CA THR A 801 24.45 5.69 -36.18
C THR A 801 23.18 5.74 -37.02
N ASP A 802 23.29 5.40 -38.30
CA ASP A 802 22.15 5.37 -39.24
C ASP A 802 21.09 4.33 -38.82
#